data_921e0887a1a623be853e2f8d99965335
#
_entry.id   921e0887a1a623be853e2f8d99965335
#
_cell.length_a   1.000
_cell.length_b   1.000
_cell.length_c   1.000
_cell.angle_alpha   90.00
_cell.angle_beta   90.00
_cell.angle_gamma   90.00
#
_symmetry.space_group_name_H-M   'P 1'
#
loop_
_entity.id
_entity.type
_entity.pdbx_description
1 polymer ?
#
loop_
_entity_poly.entity_id
_entity_poly.type
_entity_poly.pdbx_seq_one_letter_code
_entity_poly.pdbx_strand_id
1 'polypeptide(L)'
;ETLKLIYDLNSKIEKLSNVDPDRITSLATENNIYGNEEGMIVEGFFNPNPPKTEAEADAIKDSISNFPLYQGSLVARDNTVTLIVAELLDETKSEQTYANFMKIAEQANLTNGEEIHVAGEGAITGYLGAYIDNDAKKLNPLAGLVITIILFIAYRTLFGMLLPNIIVGATVASAVGVMAANGIAFFVVTNALIVILIGIAVADSIHIFSQYYEEKSKNIGAEQRVIVVRAMNEIWRPITLTTMTTVAGFLGLYFASEMPPFRYLGLFSALGVIVAWFYSLTFLPAALSLLKIKPSKAFKVDALGALKNDYFSHLMSALGEKVITYPKIVLSFGFTFIILGIFGAVNLQVNEDRIDVFNKNEPIYKADKIINAAMDGTNNLDIVIETPNPEDLFEPKNLRKIEALQAYIESLPTVGGSTSVVDYIKQMYKSLNASDESYFIIPDDKQLIAQLFLLYSISGEPTDFEEEIDYDYMLANVRVNINTGLFTENKKVIDTIQIYIDEQFNEEQVIKATLSGRVNLNYHWISQVGDSHFFSVGIALILVFVMASIVFRSLIAGIFAIIPVMSSILLIYAVMGTLNIWLGIGTSMFASVAIGLGVDFSIHTIDRIKNLFSKRKKESFDKTINNLFPSTGRALLFNFLAIGLGFGVLMFSDVVPLFRFGSIVLLSVFVSFIFSMTLLPALIKIFRPSFIENIKSMPTQTLSMKGNL
;
A
#
# COMPACT_ATOMS: atom_id res chain seq x y z
N GLU A 1 43.14 5.73 -10.50
CA GLU A 1 42.39 6.79 -9.84
C GLU A 1 41.05 6.26 -9.27
N THR A 2 40.31 5.44 -10.02
CA THR A 2 39.05 4.83 -9.55
C THR A 2 39.25 3.93 -8.31
N LEU A 3 40.30 3.11 -8.26
CA LEU A 3 40.62 2.30 -7.09
C LEU A 3 40.96 3.16 -5.84
N LYS A 4 41.62 4.30 -6.06
CA LYS A 4 41.85 5.27 -4.98
C LYS A 4 40.53 5.92 -4.51
N LEU A 5 39.60 6.20 -5.42
CA LEU A 5 38.26 6.70 -5.06
C LEU A 5 37.51 5.70 -4.17
N ILE A 6 37.57 4.39 -4.50
CA ILE A 6 36.97 3.33 -3.67
C ILE A 6 37.54 3.35 -2.26
N TYR A 7 38.87 3.43 -2.11
CA TYR A 7 39.53 3.50 -0.81
C TYR A 7 39.13 4.76 -0.01
N ASP A 8 39.08 5.93 -0.68
CA ASP A 8 38.69 7.19 -0.05
C ASP A 8 37.23 7.19 0.40
N LEU A 9 36.32 6.56 -0.39
CA LEU A 9 34.92 6.39 -0.04
C LEU A 9 34.75 5.42 1.12
N ASN A 10 35.43 4.27 1.09
CA ASN A 10 35.41 3.28 2.16
C ASN A 10 35.81 3.92 3.49
N SER A 11 36.97 4.61 3.52
CA SER A 11 37.47 5.31 4.71
C SER A 11 36.53 6.39 5.27
N LYS A 12 35.66 6.98 4.44
CA LYS A 12 34.63 7.93 4.90
C LYS A 12 33.41 7.23 5.43
N ILE A 13 32.99 6.12 4.79
CA ILE A 13 31.82 5.32 5.16
C ILE A 13 32.07 4.65 6.53
N GLU A 14 33.24 4.06 6.75
CA GLU A 14 33.67 3.41 7.99
C GLU A 14 33.57 4.35 9.23
N LYS A 15 33.71 5.67 9.04
CA LYS A 15 33.63 6.66 10.11
C LYS A 15 32.19 7.07 10.46
N LEU A 16 31.18 6.56 9.76
CA LEU A 16 29.79 6.87 10.04
C LEU A 16 29.30 6.11 11.27
N SER A 17 28.67 6.81 12.20
CA SER A 17 28.27 6.25 13.51
C SER A 17 27.19 5.16 13.46
N ASN A 18 26.52 4.99 12.32
CA ASN A 18 25.48 3.99 12.14
C ASN A 18 25.87 2.91 11.11
N VAL A 19 27.13 2.83 10.75
CA VAL A 19 27.70 1.79 9.91
C VAL A 19 28.54 0.91 10.80
N ASP A 20 28.44 -0.41 10.62
CA ASP A 20 29.33 -1.35 11.25
C ASP A 20 30.67 -1.38 10.48
N PRO A 21 31.78 -0.88 11.08
CA PRO A 21 33.04 -0.79 10.37
C PRO A 21 33.62 -2.17 10.01
N ASP A 22 33.31 -3.21 10.79
CA ASP A 22 33.80 -4.57 10.59
C ASP A 22 32.96 -5.34 9.53
N ARG A 23 31.84 -4.72 9.06
CA ARG A 23 30.92 -5.29 8.06
C ARG A 23 30.76 -4.38 6.84
N ILE A 24 31.88 -3.89 6.35
CA ILE A 24 31.94 -3.19 5.07
C ILE A 24 32.63 -4.10 4.07
N THR A 25 31.91 -4.49 3.03
CA THR A 25 32.41 -5.32 1.92
C THR A 25 32.76 -4.43 0.74
N SER A 26 34.02 -4.37 0.39
CA SER A 26 34.56 -3.58 -0.74
C SER A 26 35.90 -4.14 -1.21
N LEU A 27 36.40 -3.68 -2.35
CA LEU A 27 37.78 -4.01 -2.75
C LEU A 27 38.85 -3.47 -1.78
N ALA A 28 38.47 -2.55 -0.89
CA ALA A 28 39.42 -2.01 0.12
C ALA A 28 39.47 -2.85 1.39
N THR A 29 38.44 -3.69 1.63
CA THR A 29 38.32 -4.51 2.85
C THR A 29 38.50 -6.01 2.58
N GLU A 30 38.14 -6.46 1.38
CA GLU A 30 38.12 -7.88 1.04
C GLU A 30 39.48 -8.46 0.74
N ASN A 31 39.61 -9.75 1.02
CA ASN A 31 40.82 -10.54 0.83
C ASN A 31 40.79 -11.32 -0.48
N ASN A 32 41.95 -11.37 -1.12
CA ASN A 32 42.24 -12.28 -2.22
C ASN A 32 42.83 -13.60 -1.64
N ILE A 33 42.33 -14.74 -2.10
CA ILE A 33 42.81 -16.06 -1.71
C ILE A 33 43.49 -16.68 -2.94
N TYR A 34 44.82 -16.76 -2.92
CA TYR A 34 45.59 -17.33 -4.02
C TYR A 34 46.74 -18.24 -3.48
N GLY A 35 47.36 -18.97 -4.38
CA GLY A 35 48.47 -19.88 -4.02
C GLY A 35 49.74 -19.61 -4.79
N ASN A 36 50.85 -19.90 -4.15
CA ASN A 36 52.16 -19.94 -4.76
C ASN A 36 52.94 -21.22 -4.31
N GLU A 37 54.23 -21.29 -4.62
CA GLU A 37 55.09 -22.45 -4.22
C GLU A 37 55.23 -22.63 -2.70
N GLU A 38 54.90 -21.60 -1.89
CA GLU A 38 54.97 -21.63 -0.43
C GLU A 38 53.64 -22.06 0.21
N GLY A 39 52.55 -22.09 -0.56
CA GLY A 39 51.24 -22.52 -0.12
C GLY A 39 50.14 -21.49 -0.38
N MET A 40 49.05 -21.56 0.40
CA MET A 40 47.92 -20.64 0.32
C MET A 40 48.28 -19.31 0.98
N ILE A 41 47.98 -18.23 0.30
CA ILE A 41 48.14 -16.84 0.76
C ILE A 41 46.78 -16.18 0.81
N VAL A 42 46.49 -15.47 1.90
CA VAL A 42 45.32 -14.61 2.10
C VAL A 42 45.81 -13.19 2.36
N GLU A 43 45.52 -12.26 1.47
CA GLU A 43 45.91 -10.86 1.64
C GLU A 43 44.88 -9.90 0.99
N GLY A 44 44.69 -8.72 1.57
CA GLY A 44 43.78 -7.74 1.05
C GLY A 44 44.09 -7.36 -0.40
N PHE A 45 43.08 -7.12 -1.23
CA PHE A 45 43.27 -6.56 -2.58
C PHE A 45 44.03 -5.23 -2.53
N PHE A 46 43.79 -4.43 -1.49
CA PHE A 46 44.58 -3.24 -1.20
C PHE A 46 45.50 -3.53 0.02
N ASN A 47 46.72 -3.76 -0.22
CA ASN A 47 47.65 -4.24 0.84
C ASN A 47 48.61 -3.12 1.33
N PRO A 48 48.35 -2.43 2.42
CA PRO A 48 47.07 -1.94 2.99
C PRO A 48 46.57 -0.67 2.27
N ASN A 49 47.23 -0.24 1.22
CA ASN A 49 46.96 1.01 0.49
C ASN A 49 46.49 0.72 -0.92
N PRO A 50 45.72 1.67 -1.54
CA PRO A 50 45.33 1.54 -2.93
C PRO A 50 46.55 1.57 -3.85
N PRO A 51 46.46 0.94 -5.06
CA PRO A 51 47.55 0.87 -6.01
C PRO A 51 48.06 2.25 -6.42
N LYS A 52 49.36 2.39 -6.55
CA LYS A 52 50.01 3.65 -6.93
C LYS A 52 50.45 3.67 -8.40
N THR A 53 50.55 2.50 -9.02
CA THR A 53 50.98 2.31 -10.41
C THR A 53 49.90 1.57 -11.20
N GLU A 54 49.94 1.75 -12.53
CA GLU A 54 49.04 1.03 -13.46
C GLU A 54 49.29 -0.48 -13.38
N ALA A 55 50.51 -0.90 -13.24
CA ALA A 55 50.85 -2.32 -13.12
C ALA A 55 50.24 -2.97 -11.85
N GLU A 56 50.22 -2.26 -10.70
CA GLU A 56 49.56 -2.73 -9.48
C GLU A 56 48.02 -2.77 -9.66
N ALA A 57 47.46 -1.82 -10.38
CA ALA A 57 46.02 -1.83 -10.69
C ALA A 57 45.62 -3.00 -11.62
N ASP A 58 46.45 -3.28 -12.63
CA ASP A 58 46.24 -4.40 -13.54
C ASP A 58 46.35 -5.74 -12.77
N ALA A 59 47.32 -5.85 -11.82
CA ALA A 59 47.43 -7.03 -10.99
C ALA A 59 46.19 -7.27 -10.13
N ILE A 60 45.57 -6.22 -9.56
CA ILE A 60 44.30 -6.35 -8.83
C ILE A 60 43.17 -6.79 -9.77
N LYS A 61 43.09 -6.22 -10.98
CA LYS A 61 42.12 -6.63 -11.98
C LYS A 61 42.24 -8.10 -12.37
N ASP A 62 43.47 -8.57 -12.57
CA ASP A 62 43.77 -9.98 -12.87
C ASP A 62 43.40 -10.87 -11.69
N SER A 63 43.70 -10.45 -10.46
CA SER A 63 43.32 -11.18 -9.25
C SER A 63 41.79 -11.32 -9.14
N ILE A 64 41.03 -10.25 -9.33
CA ILE A 64 39.56 -10.29 -9.33
C ILE A 64 39.03 -11.21 -10.42
N SER A 65 39.63 -11.17 -11.63
CA SER A 65 39.22 -12.01 -12.75
C SER A 65 39.44 -13.49 -12.49
N ASN A 66 40.42 -13.83 -11.67
CA ASN A 66 40.76 -15.21 -11.24
C ASN A 66 40.06 -15.65 -9.95
N PHE A 67 39.22 -14.76 -9.36
CA PHE A 67 38.53 -15.02 -8.11
C PHE A 67 37.00 -14.95 -8.33
N PRO A 68 36.35 -16.08 -8.68
CA PRO A 68 34.94 -16.10 -9.08
C PRO A 68 33.97 -15.57 -8.03
N LEU A 69 34.35 -15.65 -6.74
CA LEU A 69 33.49 -15.27 -5.61
C LEU A 69 32.99 -13.82 -5.68
N TYR A 70 33.84 -12.92 -6.16
CA TYR A 70 33.52 -11.48 -6.23
C TYR A 70 33.02 -11.01 -7.57
N GLN A 71 33.02 -11.89 -8.58
CA GLN A 71 32.50 -11.57 -9.90
C GLN A 71 30.97 -11.58 -9.93
N GLY A 72 30.38 -10.44 -10.20
CA GLY A 72 28.94 -10.25 -10.19
C GLY A 72 28.38 -9.82 -8.82
N SER A 73 29.00 -10.24 -7.73
CA SER A 73 28.60 -9.87 -6.36
C SER A 73 29.24 -8.56 -5.87
N LEU A 74 30.54 -8.39 -6.05
CA LEU A 74 31.30 -7.20 -5.63
C LEU A 74 31.78 -6.35 -6.81
N VAL A 75 32.24 -7.00 -7.88
CA VAL A 75 32.70 -6.36 -9.12
C VAL A 75 31.92 -6.93 -10.29
N ALA A 76 31.40 -6.08 -11.14
CA ALA A 76 30.69 -6.51 -12.36
C ALA A 76 31.60 -7.36 -13.27
N ARG A 77 31.02 -8.35 -13.94
CA ARG A 77 31.77 -9.29 -14.81
C ARG A 77 32.53 -8.60 -15.97
N ASP A 78 32.10 -7.39 -16.35
CA ASP A 78 32.77 -6.55 -17.32
C ASP A 78 33.75 -5.53 -16.71
N ASN A 79 33.93 -5.56 -15.39
CA ASN A 79 34.77 -4.66 -14.59
C ASN A 79 34.39 -3.16 -14.70
N THR A 80 33.14 -2.84 -15.05
CA THR A 80 32.68 -1.44 -15.16
C THR A 80 32.03 -0.90 -13.89
N VAL A 81 31.56 -1.77 -12.99
CA VAL A 81 30.88 -1.40 -11.75
C VAL A 81 31.51 -2.17 -10.57
N THR A 82 31.63 -1.51 -9.45
CA THR A 82 31.98 -2.15 -8.16
C THR A 82 31.09 -1.62 -7.05
N LEU A 83 30.92 -2.42 -6.01
CA LEU A 83 30.11 -2.06 -4.85
C LEU A 83 30.99 -1.77 -3.63
N ILE A 84 30.50 -0.87 -2.78
CA ILE A 84 30.86 -0.76 -1.36
C ILE A 84 29.57 -1.05 -0.61
N VAL A 85 29.48 -2.22 -0.01
CA VAL A 85 28.32 -2.65 0.78
C VAL A 85 28.62 -2.37 2.24
N ALA A 86 27.70 -1.67 2.93
CA ALA A 86 27.87 -1.32 4.33
C ALA A 86 26.63 -1.72 5.12
N GLU A 87 26.82 -2.48 6.19
CA GLU A 87 25.73 -2.88 7.09
C GLU A 87 25.40 -1.75 8.08
N LEU A 88 24.10 -1.55 8.34
CA LEU A 88 23.64 -0.53 9.27
C LEU A 88 23.39 -1.14 10.65
N LEU A 89 23.90 -0.50 11.70
CA LEU A 89 23.72 -0.91 13.09
C LEU A 89 22.28 -0.73 13.60
N ASP A 90 21.57 0.27 13.07
CA ASP A 90 20.24 0.66 13.54
C ASP A 90 19.38 1.14 12.34
N GLU A 91 18.43 0.33 11.93
CA GLU A 91 17.53 0.66 10.82
C GLU A 91 16.69 1.92 11.07
N THR A 92 16.43 2.28 12.32
CA THR A 92 15.67 3.50 12.66
C THR A 92 16.38 4.79 12.28
N LYS A 93 17.71 4.73 12.06
CA LYS A 93 18.56 5.84 11.62
C LYS A 93 18.85 5.85 10.12
N SER A 94 18.21 4.99 9.35
CA SER A 94 18.45 4.85 7.91
C SER A 94 18.31 6.16 7.14
N GLU A 95 17.36 7.04 7.50
CA GLU A 95 17.17 8.34 6.86
C GLU A 95 18.42 9.23 7.00
N GLN A 96 18.95 9.35 8.23
CA GLN A 96 20.15 10.14 8.48
C GLN A 96 21.38 9.51 7.81
N THR A 97 21.47 8.19 7.83
CA THR A 97 22.57 7.45 7.22
C THR A 97 22.58 7.61 5.70
N TYR A 98 21.42 7.46 5.06
CA TYR A 98 21.27 7.71 3.62
C TYR A 98 21.68 9.13 3.24
N ALA A 99 21.25 10.14 4.00
CA ALA A 99 21.65 11.53 3.77
C ALA A 99 23.18 11.74 3.89
N ASN A 100 23.84 11.02 4.82
CA ASN A 100 25.28 11.02 4.95
C ASN A 100 25.98 10.37 3.75
N PHE A 101 25.47 9.22 3.26
CA PHE A 101 26.01 8.59 2.06
C PHE A 101 25.88 9.51 0.83
N MET A 102 24.73 10.13 0.63
CA MET A 102 24.53 11.08 -0.47
C MET A 102 25.51 12.26 -0.38
N LYS A 103 25.74 12.77 0.82
CA LYS A 103 26.73 13.85 1.03
C LYS A 103 28.15 13.39 0.73
N ILE A 104 28.52 12.15 1.09
CA ILE A 104 29.83 11.58 0.74
C ILE A 104 29.94 11.45 -0.77
N ALA A 105 28.89 10.95 -1.45
CA ALA A 105 28.86 10.81 -2.90
C ALA A 105 28.99 12.16 -3.63
N GLU A 106 28.24 13.18 -3.17
CA GLU A 106 28.31 14.55 -3.74
C GLU A 106 29.69 15.23 -3.54
N GLN A 107 30.39 14.90 -2.46
CA GLN A 107 31.71 15.45 -2.14
C GLN A 107 32.86 14.62 -2.71
N ALA A 108 32.56 13.53 -3.42
CA ALA A 108 33.57 12.69 -4.04
C ALA A 108 34.25 13.41 -5.22
N ASN A 109 35.54 13.22 -5.34
CA ASN A 109 36.31 13.79 -6.44
C ASN A 109 36.30 12.84 -7.65
N LEU A 110 35.38 13.04 -8.55
CA LEU A 110 35.21 12.24 -9.77
C LEU A 110 36.11 12.81 -10.88
N THR A 111 37.10 12.04 -11.33
CA THR A 111 38.13 12.51 -12.27
C THR A 111 38.06 11.87 -13.65
N ASN A 112 37.50 10.64 -13.74
CA ASN A 112 37.46 9.85 -14.98
C ASN A 112 36.05 9.61 -15.50
N GLY A 113 35.05 10.42 -15.05
CA GLY A 113 33.66 10.23 -15.44
C GLY A 113 32.94 9.13 -14.67
N GLU A 114 33.45 8.78 -13.49
CA GLU A 114 32.79 7.87 -12.57
C GLU A 114 31.43 8.44 -12.14
N GLU A 115 30.47 7.55 -11.90
CA GLU A 115 29.19 7.86 -11.30
C GLU A 115 29.01 7.08 -9.98
N ILE A 116 28.48 7.72 -8.96
CA ILE A 116 28.20 7.08 -7.67
C ILE A 116 26.69 6.98 -7.47
N HIS A 117 26.22 5.76 -7.24
CA HIS A 117 24.83 5.45 -7.00
C HIS A 117 24.67 4.83 -5.61
N VAL A 118 23.67 5.29 -4.85
CA VAL A 118 23.36 4.77 -3.52
C VAL A 118 22.04 4.02 -3.59
N ALA A 119 22.07 2.72 -3.32
CA ALA A 119 20.92 1.82 -3.37
C ALA A 119 20.97 0.81 -2.21
N GLY A 120 20.08 -0.17 -2.25
CA GLY A 120 19.94 -1.22 -1.26
C GLY A 120 18.85 -0.94 -0.23
N GLU A 121 18.63 -1.89 0.65
CA GLU A 121 17.49 -1.89 1.58
C GLU A 121 17.50 -0.70 2.55
N GLY A 122 18.66 -0.43 3.16
CA GLY A 122 18.84 0.72 4.05
C GLY A 122 18.62 2.06 3.35
N ALA A 123 19.05 2.18 2.08
CA ALA A 123 18.83 3.36 1.26
C ALA A 123 17.35 3.55 0.92
N ILE A 124 16.64 2.48 0.54
CA ILE A 124 15.19 2.51 0.26
C ILE A 124 14.43 2.94 1.51
N THR A 125 14.72 2.35 2.67
CA THR A 125 14.06 2.69 3.94
C THR A 125 14.34 4.13 4.35
N GLY A 126 15.60 4.58 4.23
CA GLY A 126 16.01 5.93 4.58
C GLY A 126 15.41 7.01 3.66
N TYR A 127 15.40 6.76 2.36
CA TYR A 127 14.81 7.70 1.41
C TYR A 127 13.29 7.78 1.53
N LEU A 128 12.63 6.65 1.81
CA LEU A 128 11.17 6.55 1.87
C LEU A 128 10.56 7.43 2.97
N GLY A 129 11.19 7.52 4.13
CA GLY A 129 10.69 8.34 5.24
C GLY A 129 10.56 9.81 4.88
N ALA A 130 11.63 10.44 4.39
CA ALA A 130 11.63 11.82 3.94
C ALA A 130 10.71 12.05 2.72
N TYR A 131 10.64 11.09 1.81
CA TYR A 131 9.82 11.13 0.61
C TYR A 131 8.33 11.21 0.95
N ILE A 132 7.87 10.35 1.89
CA ILE A 132 6.48 10.34 2.37
C ILE A 132 6.15 11.59 3.16
N ASP A 133 7.06 12.07 4.02
CA ASP A 133 6.83 13.26 4.84
C ASP A 133 6.69 14.51 3.97
N ASN A 134 7.50 14.66 2.95
CA ASN A 134 7.39 15.72 1.96
C ASN A 134 6.07 15.66 1.18
N ASP A 135 5.65 14.48 0.79
CA ASP A 135 4.38 14.25 0.10
C ASP A 135 3.19 14.63 1.00
N ALA A 136 3.20 14.20 2.27
CA ALA A 136 2.18 14.54 3.25
C ALA A 136 2.06 16.05 3.51
N LYS A 137 3.19 16.75 3.60
CA LYS A 137 3.23 18.23 3.79
C LYS A 137 2.58 18.97 2.62
N LYS A 138 2.61 18.41 1.40
CA LYS A 138 1.96 18.99 0.22
C LYS A 138 0.48 18.60 0.15
N LEU A 139 0.17 17.32 0.34
CA LEU A 139 -1.17 16.77 0.04
C LEU A 139 -2.20 17.08 1.13
N ASN A 140 -1.83 17.03 2.42
CA ASN A 140 -2.79 17.26 3.50
C ASN A 140 -3.42 18.67 3.48
N PRO A 141 -2.64 19.77 3.33
CA PRO A 141 -3.22 21.10 3.15
C PRO A 141 -4.04 21.23 1.86
N LEU A 142 -3.59 20.60 0.78
CA LEU A 142 -4.30 20.63 -0.51
C LEU A 142 -5.67 19.93 -0.40
N ALA A 143 -5.75 18.78 0.28
CA ALA A 143 -7.02 18.09 0.52
C ALA A 143 -7.98 18.96 1.35
N GLY A 144 -7.49 19.59 2.41
CA GLY A 144 -8.27 20.54 3.20
C GLY A 144 -8.77 21.73 2.39
N LEU A 145 -7.94 22.29 1.51
CA LEU A 145 -8.31 23.39 0.60
C LEU A 145 -9.38 22.96 -0.40
N VAL A 146 -9.20 21.83 -1.07
CA VAL A 146 -10.16 21.29 -2.06
C VAL A 146 -11.53 21.11 -1.42
N ILE A 147 -11.59 20.50 -0.24
CA ILE A 147 -12.86 20.28 0.48
C ILE A 147 -13.47 21.60 0.92
N THR A 148 -12.68 22.55 1.40
CA THR A 148 -13.14 23.89 1.76
C THR A 148 -13.78 24.60 0.57
N ILE A 149 -13.18 24.52 -0.62
CA ILE A 149 -13.73 25.08 -1.86
C ILE A 149 -15.06 24.40 -2.22
N ILE A 150 -15.14 23.08 -2.14
CA ILE A 150 -16.36 22.32 -2.44
C ILE A 150 -17.48 22.72 -1.50
N LEU A 151 -17.23 22.83 -0.21
CA LEU A 151 -18.21 23.30 0.78
C LEU A 151 -18.67 24.73 0.52
N PHE A 152 -17.74 25.61 0.11
CA PHE A 152 -18.11 26.97 -0.26
C PHE A 152 -19.01 27.01 -1.51
N ILE A 153 -18.71 26.23 -2.53
CA ILE A 153 -19.54 26.11 -3.74
C ILE A 153 -20.92 25.52 -3.40
N ALA A 154 -20.95 24.49 -2.52
CA ALA A 154 -22.19 23.82 -2.11
C ALA A 154 -23.13 24.75 -1.36
N TYR A 155 -22.61 25.53 -0.40
CA TYR A 155 -23.44 26.29 0.55
C TYR A 155 -23.37 27.79 0.37
N ARG A 156 -22.33 28.34 -0.23
CA ARG A 156 -22.10 29.77 -0.47
C ARG A 156 -22.27 30.63 0.80
N THR A 157 -21.92 30.08 1.95
CA THR A 157 -21.97 30.72 3.26
C THR A 157 -20.73 30.38 4.07
N LEU A 158 -20.20 31.36 4.82
CA LEU A 158 -19.01 31.18 5.63
C LEU A 158 -19.19 30.04 6.68
N PHE A 159 -20.32 30.01 7.37
CA PHE A 159 -20.60 28.97 8.37
C PHE A 159 -20.81 27.58 7.74
N GLY A 160 -21.36 27.50 6.52
CA GLY A 160 -21.47 26.24 5.78
C GLY A 160 -20.13 25.67 5.37
N MET A 161 -19.08 26.50 5.32
CA MET A 161 -17.70 26.10 5.07
C MET A 161 -16.96 25.81 6.38
N LEU A 162 -17.02 26.71 7.38
CA LEU A 162 -16.19 26.61 8.58
C LEU A 162 -16.61 25.48 9.53
N LEU A 163 -17.93 25.29 9.77
CA LEU A 163 -18.37 24.28 10.75
C LEU A 163 -18.01 22.86 10.36
N PRO A 164 -18.17 22.41 9.09
CA PRO A 164 -17.67 21.11 8.68
C PRO A 164 -16.13 20.97 8.80
N ASN A 165 -15.37 22.03 8.49
CA ASN A 165 -13.91 22.00 8.61
C ASN A 165 -13.44 21.85 10.08
N ILE A 166 -14.18 22.40 11.05
CA ILE A 166 -13.92 22.19 12.48
C ILE A 166 -14.09 20.70 12.83
N ILE A 167 -15.17 20.08 12.32
CA ILE A 167 -15.40 18.63 12.52
C ILE A 167 -14.27 17.82 11.90
N VAL A 168 -13.86 18.15 10.67
CA VAL A 168 -12.73 17.50 10.00
C VAL A 168 -11.47 17.59 10.86
N GLY A 169 -11.09 18.79 11.30
CA GLY A 169 -9.90 18.99 12.15
C GLY A 169 -9.97 18.19 13.47
N ALA A 170 -11.12 18.21 14.14
CA ALA A 170 -11.34 17.45 15.36
C ALA A 170 -11.26 15.94 15.14
N THR A 171 -11.82 15.45 14.02
CA THR A 171 -11.80 14.02 13.64
C THR A 171 -10.38 13.54 13.38
N VAL A 172 -9.63 14.25 12.53
CA VAL A 172 -8.24 13.91 12.21
C VAL A 172 -7.37 13.96 13.47
N ALA A 173 -7.47 15.05 14.26
CA ALA A 173 -6.70 15.18 15.50
C ALA A 173 -7.02 14.05 16.51
N SER A 174 -8.29 13.65 16.63
CA SER A 174 -8.68 12.55 17.52
C SER A 174 -8.14 11.21 17.05
N ALA A 175 -8.29 10.88 15.77
CA ALA A 175 -7.85 9.58 15.23
C ALA A 175 -6.33 9.42 15.29
N VAL A 176 -5.58 10.44 14.80
CA VAL A 176 -4.11 10.45 14.82
C VAL A 176 -3.58 10.56 16.26
N GLY A 177 -4.25 11.35 17.12
CA GLY A 177 -3.88 11.48 18.53
C GLY A 177 -4.02 10.17 19.30
N VAL A 178 -5.10 9.41 19.07
CA VAL A 178 -5.27 8.07 19.68
C VAL A 178 -4.23 7.09 19.13
N MET A 179 -3.92 7.14 17.82
CA MET A 179 -2.87 6.34 17.21
C MET A 179 -1.52 6.60 17.87
N ALA A 180 -1.14 7.87 18.01
CA ALA A 180 0.12 8.29 18.64
C ALA A 180 0.16 7.93 20.13
N ALA A 181 -0.95 8.10 20.87
CA ALA A 181 -1.02 7.76 22.29
C ALA A 181 -0.84 6.26 22.59
N ASN A 182 -1.12 5.41 21.58
CA ASN A 182 -0.88 3.97 21.68
C ASN A 182 0.48 3.53 21.12
N GLY A 183 1.37 4.46 20.77
CA GLY A 183 2.71 4.15 20.23
C GLY A 183 2.70 3.46 18.87
N ILE A 184 1.64 3.62 18.08
CA ILE A 184 1.50 2.95 16.79
C ILE A 184 2.24 3.76 15.72
N ALA A 185 3.16 3.10 15.03
CA ALA A 185 3.97 3.71 13.98
C ALA A 185 3.12 4.20 12.79
N PHE A 186 3.61 5.23 12.12
CA PHE A 186 2.99 5.79 10.93
C PHE A 186 3.59 5.11 9.69
N PHE A 187 2.81 4.25 9.04
CA PHE A 187 3.23 3.54 7.84
C PHE A 187 2.94 4.34 6.58
N VAL A 188 3.58 3.98 5.46
CA VAL A 188 3.32 4.59 4.13
C VAL A 188 1.83 4.68 3.82
N VAL A 189 1.12 3.57 3.99
CA VAL A 189 -0.33 3.50 3.70
C VAL A 189 -1.19 4.25 4.71
N THR A 190 -0.73 4.41 5.97
CA THR A 190 -1.47 5.19 6.98
C THR A 190 -1.40 6.69 6.70
N ASN A 191 -0.50 7.15 5.83
CA ASN A 191 -0.51 8.53 5.36
C ASN A 191 -1.82 8.88 4.61
N ALA A 192 -2.41 7.91 3.93
CA ALA A 192 -3.72 8.06 3.33
C ALA A 192 -4.85 8.26 4.37
N LEU A 193 -4.66 7.86 5.64
CA LEU A 193 -5.65 7.99 6.71
C LEU A 193 -6.14 9.43 6.87
N ILE A 194 -5.23 10.40 6.86
CA ILE A 194 -5.57 11.81 7.03
C ILE A 194 -6.48 12.27 5.89
N VAL A 195 -6.14 11.95 4.65
CA VAL A 195 -6.93 12.32 3.46
C VAL A 195 -8.28 11.59 3.46
N ILE A 196 -8.32 10.32 3.86
CA ILE A 196 -9.55 9.53 4.04
C ILE A 196 -10.48 10.23 5.04
N LEU A 197 -9.97 10.58 6.21
CA LEU A 197 -10.76 11.20 7.28
C LEU A 197 -11.24 12.60 6.90
N ILE A 198 -10.42 13.39 6.19
CA ILE A 198 -10.83 14.70 5.67
C ILE A 198 -12.05 14.55 4.74
N GLY A 199 -12.03 13.56 3.83
CA GLY A 199 -13.13 13.31 2.90
C GLY A 199 -14.41 12.83 3.58
N ILE A 200 -14.29 11.89 4.54
CA ILE A 200 -15.45 11.25 5.19
C ILE A 200 -16.11 12.17 6.21
N ALA A 201 -15.32 12.86 7.05
CA ALA A 201 -15.87 13.70 8.12
C ALA A 201 -16.76 14.83 7.63
N VAL A 202 -16.64 15.20 6.35
CA VAL A 202 -17.48 16.21 5.70
C VAL A 202 -18.83 15.65 5.28
N ALA A 203 -18.94 14.35 4.96
CA ALA A 203 -20.12 13.73 4.36
C ALA A 203 -21.41 13.97 5.19
N ASP A 204 -21.36 13.64 6.48
CA ASP A 204 -22.49 13.83 7.40
C ASP A 204 -22.91 15.30 7.49
N SER A 205 -21.92 16.20 7.54
CA SER A 205 -22.17 17.65 7.58
C SER A 205 -22.89 18.13 6.33
N ILE A 206 -22.56 17.59 5.14
CA ILE A 206 -23.24 17.93 3.88
C ILE A 206 -24.73 17.58 3.95
N HIS A 207 -25.05 16.40 4.46
CA HIS A 207 -26.44 15.96 4.61
C HIS A 207 -27.20 16.79 5.64
N ILE A 208 -26.61 17.09 6.80
CA ILE A 208 -27.24 17.90 7.86
C ILE A 208 -27.50 19.33 7.35
N PHE A 209 -26.51 19.97 6.71
CA PHE A 209 -26.70 21.31 6.16
C PHE A 209 -27.76 21.36 5.06
N SER A 210 -27.75 20.35 4.17
CA SER A 210 -28.76 20.27 3.09
C SER A 210 -30.18 20.16 3.66
N GLN A 211 -30.37 19.28 4.66
CA GLN A 211 -31.66 19.11 5.33
C GLN A 211 -32.07 20.36 6.14
N TYR A 212 -31.11 20.98 6.84
CA TYR A 212 -31.34 22.21 7.58
C TYR A 212 -31.78 23.35 6.66
N TYR A 213 -31.16 23.53 5.50
CA TYR A 213 -31.58 24.59 4.56
C TYR A 213 -32.93 24.26 3.90
N GLU A 214 -33.21 23.00 3.60
CA GLU A 214 -34.53 22.56 3.10
C GLU A 214 -35.64 22.89 4.11
N GLU A 215 -35.45 22.53 5.40
CA GLU A 215 -36.43 22.83 6.46
C GLU A 215 -36.59 24.35 6.71
N LYS A 216 -35.50 25.10 6.67
CA LYS A 216 -35.53 26.54 6.84
C LYS A 216 -36.29 27.26 5.72
N SER A 217 -36.16 26.75 4.49
CA SER A 217 -36.84 27.31 3.32
C SER A 217 -38.34 27.03 3.35
N LYS A 218 -38.78 25.89 3.89
CA LYS A 218 -40.18 25.51 4.04
C LYS A 218 -40.90 26.26 5.17
N ASN A 219 -40.17 26.62 6.23
CA ASN A 219 -40.71 27.17 7.47
C ASN A 219 -40.17 28.60 7.72
N ILE A 220 -40.44 29.52 6.80
CA ILE A 220 -40.04 30.94 6.88
C ILE A 220 -40.66 31.55 8.15
N GLY A 221 -39.83 32.08 9.06
CA GLY A 221 -40.27 32.71 10.32
C GLY A 221 -40.32 31.78 11.53
N ALA A 222 -40.09 30.47 11.37
CA ALA A 222 -40.02 29.57 12.51
C ALA A 222 -38.73 29.82 13.33
N GLU A 223 -38.79 29.51 14.64
CA GLU A 223 -37.65 29.61 15.55
C GLU A 223 -36.50 28.70 15.10
N GLN A 224 -35.25 29.17 15.21
CA GLN A 224 -34.05 28.48 14.76
C GLN A 224 -33.92 27.06 15.35
N ARG A 225 -34.17 26.91 16.66
CA ARG A 225 -34.12 25.62 17.35
C ARG A 225 -35.14 24.62 16.81
N VAL A 226 -36.35 25.09 16.47
CA VAL A 226 -37.40 24.21 15.91
C VAL A 226 -36.98 23.70 14.53
N ILE A 227 -36.37 24.55 13.70
CA ILE A 227 -35.85 24.16 12.39
C ILE A 227 -34.77 23.09 12.51
N VAL A 228 -33.80 23.29 13.43
CA VAL A 228 -32.72 22.32 13.67
C VAL A 228 -33.26 20.97 14.13
N VAL A 229 -34.21 20.98 15.10
CA VAL A 229 -34.84 19.74 15.61
C VAL A 229 -35.58 19.01 14.49
N ARG A 230 -36.31 19.70 13.65
CA ARG A 230 -37.01 19.11 12.49
C ARG A 230 -36.01 18.49 11.50
N ALA A 231 -34.96 19.23 11.14
CA ALA A 231 -33.93 18.74 10.26
C ALA A 231 -33.26 17.47 10.82
N MET A 232 -32.89 17.49 12.09
CA MET A 232 -32.25 16.34 12.73
C MET A 232 -33.17 15.12 12.83
N ASN A 233 -34.45 15.31 13.13
CA ASN A 233 -35.45 14.23 13.15
C ASN A 233 -35.56 13.48 11.81
N GLU A 234 -35.34 14.16 10.71
CA GLU A 234 -35.38 13.56 9.37
C GLU A 234 -34.07 12.83 9.01
N ILE A 235 -32.89 13.35 9.45
CA ILE A 235 -31.62 12.93 8.89
C ILE A 235 -30.76 12.06 9.84
N TRP A 236 -30.99 12.06 11.16
CA TRP A 236 -30.14 11.35 12.10
C TRP A 236 -30.07 9.83 11.87
N ARG A 237 -31.19 9.22 11.45
CA ARG A 237 -31.25 7.77 11.17
C ARG A 237 -30.44 7.38 9.93
N PRO A 238 -30.63 8.00 8.75
CA PRO A 238 -29.77 7.74 7.61
C PRO A 238 -28.28 7.95 7.91
N ILE A 239 -27.91 9.06 8.58
CA ILE A 239 -26.52 9.33 8.96
C ILE A 239 -25.96 8.23 9.86
N THR A 240 -26.67 7.84 10.90
CA THR A 240 -26.21 6.77 11.80
C THR A 240 -26.05 5.45 11.07
N LEU A 241 -26.95 5.14 10.13
CA LEU A 241 -26.87 3.93 9.34
C LEU A 241 -25.64 3.94 8.40
N THR A 242 -25.43 5.04 7.68
CA THR A 242 -24.27 5.19 6.79
C THR A 242 -22.97 5.13 7.58
N THR A 243 -22.91 5.79 8.73
CA THR A 243 -21.76 5.69 9.63
C THR A 243 -21.48 4.23 10.03
N MET A 244 -22.50 3.47 10.45
CA MET A 244 -22.33 2.08 10.85
C MET A 244 -21.87 1.19 9.70
N THR A 245 -22.37 1.40 8.49
CA THR A 245 -21.93 0.63 7.31
C THR A 245 -20.52 1.02 6.86
N THR A 246 -20.13 2.27 7.00
CA THR A 246 -18.78 2.74 6.71
C THR A 246 -17.77 2.20 7.74
N VAL A 247 -18.13 2.22 9.03
CA VAL A 247 -17.34 1.57 10.09
C VAL A 247 -17.20 0.07 9.82
N ALA A 248 -18.28 -0.61 9.42
CA ALA A 248 -18.23 -2.03 9.07
C ALA A 248 -17.30 -2.31 7.88
N GLY A 249 -17.29 -1.45 6.86
CA GLY A 249 -16.35 -1.54 5.73
C GLY A 249 -14.88 -1.44 6.17
N PHE A 250 -14.54 -0.46 7.01
CA PHE A 250 -13.18 -0.32 7.55
C PHE A 250 -12.79 -1.43 8.53
N LEU A 251 -13.71 -1.89 9.38
CA LEU A 251 -13.47 -3.04 10.25
C LEU A 251 -13.31 -4.33 9.44
N GLY A 252 -13.94 -4.44 8.27
CA GLY A 252 -13.67 -5.54 7.33
C GLY A 252 -12.20 -5.64 6.96
N LEU A 253 -11.53 -4.51 6.72
CA LEU A 253 -10.08 -4.46 6.48
C LEU A 253 -9.28 -4.86 7.74
N TYR A 254 -9.69 -4.39 8.92
CA TYR A 254 -9.04 -4.74 10.19
C TYR A 254 -9.05 -6.24 10.49
N PHE A 255 -10.18 -6.91 10.28
CA PHE A 255 -10.34 -8.33 10.59
C PHE A 255 -9.80 -9.26 9.50
N ALA A 256 -9.71 -8.79 8.25
CA ALA A 256 -9.29 -9.60 7.12
C ALA A 256 -7.78 -9.62 6.92
N SER A 257 -7.04 -8.64 7.40
CA SER A 257 -5.61 -8.54 7.18
C SER A 257 -4.82 -8.81 8.44
N GLU A 258 -3.76 -9.60 8.34
CA GLU A 258 -2.77 -9.77 9.39
C GLU A 258 -1.67 -8.70 9.33
N MET A 259 -1.55 -7.98 8.21
CA MET A 259 -0.56 -6.93 8.01
C MET A 259 -0.87 -5.69 8.86
N PRO A 260 0.03 -5.28 9.77
CA PRO A 260 -0.18 -4.14 10.67
C PRO A 260 -0.60 -2.84 9.96
N PRO A 261 0.01 -2.43 8.82
CA PRO A 261 -0.39 -1.21 8.12
C PRO A 261 -1.87 -1.19 7.72
N PHE A 262 -2.40 -2.30 7.21
CA PHE A 262 -3.80 -2.41 6.78
C PHE A 262 -4.76 -2.50 7.96
N ARG A 263 -4.39 -3.26 8.98
CA ARG A 263 -5.18 -3.35 10.22
C ARG A 263 -5.34 -1.99 10.87
N TYR A 264 -4.24 -1.25 11.05
CA TYR A 264 -4.30 0.07 11.67
C TYR A 264 -5.01 1.10 10.80
N LEU A 265 -4.83 1.07 9.48
CA LEU A 265 -5.61 1.91 8.58
C LEU A 265 -7.12 1.66 8.76
N GLY A 266 -7.55 0.39 8.78
CA GLY A 266 -8.94 0.01 8.99
C GLY A 266 -9.47 0.46 10.34
N LEU A 267 -8.75 0.18 11.43
CA LEU A 267 -9.14 0.51 12.81
C LEU A 267 -9.28 2.01 13.02
N PHE A 268 -8.26 2.79 12.65
CA PHE A 268 -8.25 4.24 12.88
C PHE A 268 -9.14 5.01 11.92
N SER A 269 -9.38 4.48 10.70
CA SER A 269 -10.44 5.01 9.84
C SER A 269 -11.82 4.78 10.48
N ALA A 270 -12.11 3.59 10.98
CA ALA A 270 -13.36 3.30 11.69
C ALA A 270 -13.56 4.19 12.92
N LEU A 271 -12.51 4.38 13.72
CA LEU A 271 -12.52 5.29 14.87
C LEU A 271 -12.82 6.73 14.43
N GLY A 272 -12.12 7.22 13.41
CA GLY A 272 -12.34 8.56 12.87
C GLY A 272 -13.77 8.78 12.37
N VAL A 273 -14.35 7.78 11.68
CA VAL A 273 -15.75 7.84 11.23
C VAL A 273 -16.71 7.93 12.43
N ILE A 274 -16.49 7.19 13.51
CA ILE A 274 -17.28 7.27 14.74
C ILE A 274 -17.17 8.66 15.37
N VAL A 275 -15.96 9.22 15.43
CA VAL A 275 -15.72 10.56 15.98
C VAL A 275 -16.41 11.64 15.12
N ALA A 276 -16.32 11.53 13.79
CA ALA A 276 -17.01 12.44 12.85
C ALA A 276 -18.53 12.40 13.06
N TRP A 277 -19.11 11.20 13.17
CA TRP A 277 -20.53 10.99 13.48
C TRP A 277 -20.93 11.65 14.80
N PHE A 278 -20.15 11.44 15.86
CA PHE A 278 -20.42 12.03 17.17
C PHE A 278 -20.45 13.57 17.10
N TYR A 279 -19.46 14.19 16.47
CA TYR A 279 -19.44 15.65 16.29
C TYR A 279 -20.55 16.14 15.36
N SER A 280 -20.89 15.41 14.33
CA SER A 280 -21.97 15.74 13.39
C SER A 280 -23.34 15.72 14.08
N LEU A 281 -23.58 14.80 15.03
CA LEU A 281 -24.86 14.72 15.76
C LEU A 281 -24.92 15.61 17.01
N THR A 282 -23.79 16.07 17.55
CA THR A 282 -23.75 16.89 18.77
C THR A 282 -23.32 18.32 18.49
N PHE A 283 -22.11 18.53 18.04
CA PHE A 283 -21.54 19.87 17.81
C PHE A 283 -22.28 20.64 16.72
N LEU A 284 -22.53 20.00 15.57
CA LEU A 284 -23.12 20.69 14.42
C LEU A 284 -24.56 21.19 14.70
N PRO A 285 -25.49 20.39 15.24
CA PRO A 285 -26.81 20.89 15.60
C PRO A 285 -26.78 21.96 16.69
N ALA A 286 -25.90 21.83 17.68
CA ALA A 286 -25.70 22.86 18.72
C ALA A 286 -25.26 24.19 18.10
N ALA A 287 -24.24 24.18 17.25
CA ALA A 287 -23.75 25.34 16.54
C ALA A 287 -24.83 25.97 15.65
N LEU A 288 -25.58 25.15 14.86
CA LEU A 288 -26.69 25.59 14.03
C LEU A 288 -27.84 26.21 14.84
N SER A 289 -28.07 25.77 16.08
CA SER A 289 -29.13 26.32 16.97
C SER A 289 -28.77 27.69 17.52
N LEU A 290 -27.46 27.95 17.73
CA LEU A 290 -26.97 29.21 18.29
C LEU A 290 -26.69 30.28 17.22
N LEU A 291 -26.23 29.84 16.04
CA LEU A 291 -25.84 30.75 14.96
C LEU A 291 -27.00 31.07 14.04
N LYS A 292 -27.26 32.36 13.84
CA LYS A 292 -28.32 32.84 12.92
C LYS A 292 -27.85 32.79 11.45
N ILE A 293 -27.71 31.55 10.91
CA ILE A 293 -27.24 31.33 9.55
C ILE A 293 -28.36 31.64 8.57
N LYS A 294 -28.14 32.60 7.67
CA LYS A 294 -29.07 32.90 6.56
C LYS A 294 -28.75 31.99 5.37
N PRO A 295 -29.73 31.25 4.81
CA PRO A 295 -29.49 30.48 3.60
C PRO A 295 -29.13 31.40 2.44
N SER A 296 -28.22 30.98 1.58
CA SER A 296 -27.90 31.68 0.34
C SER A 296 -29.19 31.78 -0.55
N LYS A 297 -29.25 32.79 -1.41
CA LYS A 297 -30.33 32.94 -2.40
C LYS A 297 -30.46 31.71 -3.32
N ALA A 298 -29.40 30.92 -3.48
CA ALA A 298 -29.39 29.67 -4.23
C ALA A 298 -30.28 28.57 -3.60
N PHE A 299 -30.57 28.64 -2.30
CA PHE A 299 -31.43 27.69 -1.57
C PHE A 299 -32.91 28.12 -1.50
N LYS A 300 -33.39 28.95 -2.42
CA LYS A 300 -34.83 29.20 -2.53
C LYS A 300 -35.52 27.99 -3.14
N VAL A 301 -36.33 27.34 -2.34
CA VAL A 301 -37.06 26.11 -2.69
C VAL A 301 -38.41 26.52 -3.29
N ASP A 302 -38.86 25.82 -4.35
CA ASP A 302 -40.20 25.90 -4.85
C ASP A 302 -41.21 25.15 -3.96
N ALA A 303 -42.48 25.18 -4.28
CA ALA A 303 -43.55 24.50 -3.54
C ALA A 303 -43.38 22.94 -3.50
N LEU A 304 -42.52 22.40 -4.34
CA LEU A 304 -42.20 20.97 -4.45
C LEU A 304 -40.89 20.56 -3.69
N GLY A 305 -40.18 21.55 -3.09
CA GLY A 305 -38.92 21.31 -2.41
C GLY A 305 -37.70 21.30 -3.34
N ALA A 306 -37.84 21.67 -4.62
CA ALA A 306 -36.74 21.81 -5.56
C ALA A 306 -36.10 23.21 -5.48
N LEU A 307 -34.76 23.26 -5.60
CA LEU A 307 -34.03 24.52 -5.63
C LEU A 307 -34.25 25.23 -6.97
N LYS A 308 -35.00 26.34 -6.96
CA LYS A 308 -35.55 27.01 -8.15
C LYS A 308 -34.50 27.56 -9.13
N ASN A 309 -33.22 27.73 -8.73
CA ASN A 309 -32.17 28.37 -9.53
C ASN A 309 -30.80 27.75 -9.34
N ASP A 310 -30.69 26.42 -9.10
CA ASP A 310 -29.41 25.77 -8.92
C ASP A 310 -29.08 24.83 -10.09
N TYR A 311 -27.99 25.10 -10.78
CA TYR A 311 -27.50 24.31 -11.93
C TYR A 311 -27.39 22.81 -11.62
N PHE A 312 -26.87 22.48 -10.44
CA PHE A 312 -26.66 21.07 -10.03
C PHE A 312 -27.97 20.32 -9.79
N SER A 313 -28.98 21.04 -9.28
CA SER A 313 -30.34 20.50 -9.11
C SER A 313 -31.01 20.20 -10.46
N HIS A 314 -30.81 21.08 -11.45
CA HIS A 314 -31.29 20.85 -12.81
C HIS A 314 -30.56 19.70 -13.49
N LEU A 315 -29.25 19.60 -13.33
CA LEU A 315 -28.44 18.50 -13.86
C LEU A 315 -28.93 17.14 -13.32
N MET A 316 -29.15 17.05 -11.99
CA MET A 316 -29.68 15.83 -11.38
C MET A 316 -31.11 15.52 -11.84
N SER A 317 -31.98 16.53 -11.98
CA SER A 317 -33.32 16.32 -12.48
C SER A 317 -33.34 15.77 -13.91
N ALA A 318 -32.48 16.29 -14.79
CA ALA A 318 -32.35 15.80 -16.16
C ALA A 318 -31.83 14.35 -16.21
N LEU A 319 -30.89 13.97 -15.31
CA LEU A 319 -30.44 12.59 -15.14
C LEU A 319 -31.61 11.68 -14.72
N GLY A 320 -32.38 12.12 -13.71
CA GLY A 320 -33.52 11.38 -13.20
C GLY A 320 -34.62 11.14 -14.26
N GLU A 321 -34.95 12.15 -15.06
CA GLU A 321 -35.88 12.00 -16.15
C GLU A 321 -35.44 10.92 -17.17
N LYS A 322 -34.18 10.94 -17.58
CA LYS A 322 -33.61 9.92 -18.48
C LYS A 322 -33.63 8.51 -17.87
N VAL A 323 -33.23 8.36 -16.60
CA VAL A 323 -33.22 7.08 -15.88
C VAL A 323 -34.64 6.51 -15.78
N ILE A 324 -35.61 7.35 -15.48
CA ILE A 324 -36.99 6.90 -15.33
C ILE A 324 -37.62 6.61 -16.71
N THR A 325 -37.28 7.37 -17.74
CA THR A 325 -37.80 7.13 -19.09
C THR A 325 -37.25 5.86 -19.72
N TYR A 326 -35.96 5.56 -19.50
CA TYR A 326 -35.25 4.44 -20.14
C TYR A 326 -34.65 3.44 -19.15
N PRO A 327 -35.41 2.90 -18.18
CA PRO A 327 -34.86 2.06 -17.11
C PRO A 327 -34.24 0.75 -17.61
N LYS A 328 -34.80 0.15 -18.70
CA LYS A 328 -34.27 -1.09 -19.28
C LYS A 328 -32.88 -0.88 -19.90
N ILE A 329 -32.64 0.27 -20.53
CA ILE A 329 -31.33 0.63 -21.10
C ILE A 329 -30.30 0.78 -19.96
N VAL A 330 -30.68 1.46 -18.88
CA VAL A 330 -29.82 1.64 -17.70
C VAL A 330 -29.44 0.28 -17.09
N LEU A 331 -30.40 -0.65 -16.96
CA LEU A 331 -30.13 -2.01 -16.45
C LEU A 331 -29.23 -2.79 -17.39
N SER A 332 -29.43 -2.70 -18.72
CA SER A 332 -28.56 -3.37 -19.70
C SER A 332 -27.12 -2.91 -19.58
N PHE A 333 -26.89 -1.59 -19.48
CA PHE A 333 -25.55 -1.03 -19.24
C PHE A 333 -24.95 -1.53 -17.91
N GLY A 334 -25.72 -1.48 -16.81
CA GLY A 334 -25.27 -1.99 -15.52
C GLY A 334 -24.87 -3.46 -15.58
N PHE A 335 -25.66 -4.30 -16.25
CA PHE A 335 -25.36 -5.71 -16.42
C PHE A 335 -24.10 -5.97 -17.28
N THR A 336 -23.93 -5.18 -18.35
CA THR A 336 -22.72 -5.25 -19.18
C THR A 336 -21.47 -4.94 -18.36
N PHE A 337 -21.51 -3.91 -17.52
CA PHE A 337 -20.38 -3.56 -16.64
C PHE A 337 -20.08 -4.64 -15.59
N ILE A 338 -21.11 -5.32 -15.07
CA ILE A 338 -20.92 -6.48 -14.16
C ILE A 338 -20.19 -7.62 -14.88
N ILE A 339 -20.60 -7.95 -16.11
CA ILE A 339 -19.95 -9.01 -16.89
C ILE A 339 -18.49 -8.64 -17.18
N LEU A 340 -18.23 -7.43 -17.68
CA LEU A 340 -16.87 -6.94 -17.93
C LEU A 340 -16.02 -6.97 -16.64
N GLY A 341 -16.62 -6.65 -15.51
CA GLY A 341 -15.98 -6.70 -14.21
C GLY A 341 -15.55 -8.09 -13.79
N ILE A 342 -16.37 -9.09 -14.03
CA ILE A 342 -16.04 -10.50 -13.75
C ILE A 342 -14.82 -10.92 -14.59
N PHE A 343 -14.80 -10.59 -15.88
CA PHE A 343 -13.64 -10.87 -16.74
C PHE A 343 -12.37 -10.15 -16.24
N GLY A 344 -12.50 -8.91 -15.79
CA GLY A 344 -11.38 -8.16 -15.20
C GLY A 344 -10.86 -8.79 -13.92
N ALA A 345 -11.76 -9.26 -13.05
CA ALA A 345 -11.39 -9.90 -11.78
C ALA A 345 -10.58 -11.18 -11.98
N VAL A 346 -10.91 -11.97 -13.02
CA VAL A 346 -10.16 -13.21 -13.36
C VAL A 346 -8.75 -12.91 -13.85
N ASN A 347 -8.55 -11.77 -14.49
CA ASN A 347 -7.24 -11.34 -15.03
C ASN A 347 -6.44 -10.47 -14.05
N LEU A 348 -6.96 -10.23 -12.85
CA LEU A 348 -6.28 -9.43 -11.84
C LEU A 348 -5.08 -10.20 -11.29
N GLN A 349 -3.90 -9.60 -11.42
CA GLN A 349 -2.66 -10.18 -10.95
C GLN A 349 -2.23 -9.52 -9.65
N VAL A 350 -1.84 -10.35 -8.68
CA VAL A 350 -1.13 -9.89 -7.49
C VAL A 350 0.32 -9.71 -7.88
N ASN A 351 0.84 -8.51 -7.78
CA ASN A 351 2.24 -8.19 -8.07
C ASN A 351 2.65 -6.90 -7.35
N GLU A 352 3.92 -6.81 -7.03
CA GLU A 352 4.56 -5.63 -6.44
C GLU A 352 6.05 -5.66 -6.75
N ASP A 353 6.67 -4.50 -6.90
CA ASP A 353 8.11 -4.32 -6.83
C ASP A 353 8.36 -3.20 -5.80
N ARG A 354 9.20 -3.45 -4.83
CA ARG A 354 9.42 -2.50 -3.73
C ARG A 354 9.97 -1.16 -4.22
N ILE A 355 10.81 -1.17 -5.25
CA ILE A 355 11.35 0.05 -5.84
C ILE A 355 10.28 0.88 -6.58
N ASP A 356 9.19 0.25 -7.02
CA ASP A 356 8.06 0.91 -7.68
C ASP A 356 7.21 1.79 -6.74
N VAL A 357 7.57 1.88 -5.46
CA VAL A 357 7.03 2.91 -4.54
C VAL A 357 7.47 4.30 -4.98
N PHE A 358 8.65 4.42 -5.58
CA PHE A 358 9.22 5.68 -6.04
C PHE A 358 8.87 5.98 -7.50
N ASN A 359 8.89 7.26 -7.84
CA ASN A 359 8.80 7.67 -9.23
C ASN A 359 10.08 7.25 -9.98
N LYS A 360 9.92 6.85 -11.24
CA LYS A 360 11.04 6.39 -12.10
C LYS A 360 12.15 7.43 -12.29
N ASN A 361 11.89 8.70 -12.00
CA ASN A 361 12.87 9.77 -12.12
C ASN A 361 13.73 9.93 -10.86
N GLU A 362 13.36 9.31 -9.75
CA GLU A 362 14.06 9.42 -8.48
C GLU A 362 15.45 8.77 -8.53
N PRO A 363 16.45 9.38 -7.86
CA PRO A 363 17.82 8.84 -7.84
C PRO A 363 17.89 7.40 -7.36
N ILE A 364 17.15 7.06 -6.31
CA ILE A 364 17.12 5.72 -5.73
C ILE A 364 16.57 4.67 -6.72
N TYR A 365 15.55 5.02 -7.52
CA TYR A 365 15.00 4.14 -8.55
C TYR A 365 16.02 3.87 -9.65
N LYS A 366 16.71 4.92 -10.10
CA LYS A 366 17.76 4.80 -11.13
C LYS A 366 18.94 3.99 -10.63
N ALA A 367 19.38 4.24 -9.39
CA ALA A 367 20.47 3.52 -8.76
C ALA A 367 20.19 2.00 -8.71
N ASP A 368 19.00 1.62 -8.22
CA ASP A 368 18.58 0.21 -8.17
C ASP A 368 18.62 -0.44 -9.57
N LYS A 369 18.08 0.23 -10.60
CA LYS A 369 18.05 -0.31 -11.95
C LYS A 369 19.44 -0.43 -12.58
N ILE A 370 20.36 0.51 -12.30
CA ILE A 370 21.76 0.45 -12.78
C ILE A 370 22.48 -0.74 -12.14
N ILE A 371 22.37 -0.89 -10.82
CA ILE A 371 23.04 -1.98 -10.10
C ILE A 371 22.48 -3.33 -10.55
N ASN A 372 21.17 -3.52 -10.59
CA ASN A 372 20.55 -4.77 -11.06
C ASN A 372 20.85 -5.11 -12.52
N ALA A 373 21.23 -4.15 -13.35
CA ALA A 373 21.62 -4.38 -14.75
C ALA A 373 23.10 -4.80 -14.87
N ALA A 374 23.96 -4.35 -13.96
CA ALA A 374 25.41 -4.56 -14.04
C ALA A 374 25.88 -5.71 -13.12
N MET A 375 25.20 -5.95 -12.00
CA MET A 375 25.56 -6.92 -10.97
C MET A 375 24.56 -8.09 -10.95
N ASP A 376 24.85 -9.11 -10.17
CA ASP A 376 24.00 -10.30 -10.03
C ASP A 376 22.64 -10.01 -9.38
N GLY A 377 22.47 -8.87 -8.76
CA GLY A 377 21.19 -8.37 -8.24
C GLY A 377 21.29 -7.73 -6.86
N THR A 378 20.28 -6.93 -6.54
CA THR A 378 20.15 -6.25 -5.23
C THR A 378 19.16 -6.95 -4.31
N ASN A 379 18.48 -8.00 -4.76
CA ASN A 379 17.44 -8.69 -4.01
C ASN A 379 17.96 -10.03 -3.54
N ASN A 380 18.17 -10.17 -2.22
CA ASN A 380 18.81 -11.36 -1.63
C ASN A 380 17.75 -12.34 -1.12
N LEU A 381 17.84 -13.57 -1.59
CA LEU A 381 17.18 -14.75 -1.04
C LEU A 381 18.24 -15.60 -0.33
N ASP A 382 18.03 -15.90 0.94
CA ASP A 382 18.92 -16.74 1.72
C ASP A 382 18.31 -18.14 1.88
N ILE A 383 19.14 -19.17 1.81
CA ILE A 383 18.76 -20.56 2.08
C ILE A 383 19.64 -21.07 3.21
N VAL A 384 19.04 -21.22 4.36
CA VAL A 384 19.73 -21.74 5.55
C VAL A 384 19.75 -23.25 5.49
N ILE A 385 20.96 -23.81 5.48
CA ILE A 385 21.24 -25.25 5.55
C ILE A 385 21.58 -25.58 6.98
N GLU A 386 20.90 -26.55 7.57
CA GLU A 386 21.07 -27.00 8.96
C GLU A 386 21.48 -28.46 8.99
N THR A 387 22.56 -28.76 9.70
CA THR A 387 23.05 -30.12 9.94
C THR A 387 22.83 -30.53 11.41
N PRO A 388 22.67 -31.85 11.72
CA PRO A 388 22.29 -32.29 13.06
C PRO A 388 23.40 -32.18 14.11
N ASN A 389 24.67 -32.20 13.71
CA ASN A 389 25.79 -32.17 14.66
C ASN A 389 26.85 -31.15 14.22
N PRO A 390 27.64 -30.61 15.17
CA PRO A 390 28.79 -29.78 14.86
C PRO A 390 29.73 -30.42 13.84
N GLU A 391 30.31 -29.63 12.97
CA GLU A 391 31.22 -30.02 11.90
C GLU A 391 30.64 -30.99 10.84
N ASP A 392 29.33 -31.30 10.87
CA ASP A 392 28.71 -32.12 9.82
C ASP A 392 28.74 -31.42 8.46
N LEU A 393 28.88 -30.08 8.43
CA LEU A 393 29.07 -29.32 7.19
C LEU A 393 30.38 -29.67 6.48
N PHE A 394 31.38 -30.11 7.18
CA PHE A 394 32.65 -30.53 6.55
C PHE A 394 32.58 -31.91 5.87
N GLU A 395 31.48 -32.64 6.00
CA GLU A 395 31.27 -33.88 5.25
C GLU A 395 31.13 -33.56 3.74
N PRO A 396 32.03 -34.12 2.89
CA PRO A 396 32.01 -33.81 1.44
C PRO A 396 30.69 -34.05 0.77
N LYS A 397 29.90 -35.04 1.23
CA LYS A 397 28.57 -35.33 0.70
C LYS A 397 27.58 -34.19 0.96
N ASN A 398 27.71 -33.49 2.10
CA ASN A 398 26.83 -32.37 2.48
C ASN A 398 27.18 -31.13 1.64
N LEU A 399 28.46 -30.83 1.47
CA LEU A 399 28.94 -29.74 0.62
C LEU A 399 28.55 -29.95 -0.85
N ARG A 400 28.63 -31.20 -1.36
CA ARG A 400 28.15 -31.49 -2.74
C ARG A 400 26.66 -31.32 -2.92
N LYS A 401 25.83 -31.54 -1.87
CA LYS A 401 24.40 -31.20 -1.93
C LYS A 401 24.20 -29.70 -2.02
N ILE A 402 25.00 -28.91 -1.30
CA ILE A 402 24.97 -27.45 -1.38
C ILE A 402 25.41 -26.99 -2.77
N GLU A 403 26.51 -27.54 -3.31
CA GLU A 403 26.99 -27.23 -4.67
C GLU A 403 25.93 -27.55 -5.74
N ALA A 404 25.26 -28.70 -5.62
CA ALA A 404 24.19 -29.07 -6.54
C ALA A 404 22.98 -28.14 -6.45
N LEU A 405 22.63 -27.66 -5.24
CA LEU A 405 21.61 -26.67 -5.01
C LEU A 405 21.98 -25.33 -5.68
N GLN A 406 23.21 -24.82 -5.48
CA GLN A 406 23.69 -23.61 -6.14
C GLN A 406 23.61 -23.72 -7.66
N ALA A 407 24.14 -24.80 -8.24
CA ALA A 407 24.09 -25.04 -9.68
C ALA A 407 22.67 -25.09 -10.23
N TYR A 408 21.73 -25.68 -9.47
CA TYR A 408 20.31 -25.69 -9.84
C TYR A 408 19.71 -24.28 -9.82
N ILE A 409 19.96 -23.52 -8.75
CA ILE A 409 19.42 -22.18 -8.56
C ILE A 409 19.95 -21.21 -9.63
N GLU A 410 21.24 -21.26 -9.93
CA GLU A 410 21.87 -20.42 -10.96
C GLU A 410 21.37 -20.71 -12.39
N SER A 411 20.76 -21.88 -12.60
CA SER A 411 20.08 -22.20 -13.85
C SER A 411 18.72 -21.50 -14.02
N LEU A 412 18.17 -20.92 -12.93
CA LEU A 412 16.85 -20.29 -12.96
C LEU A 412 16.92 -18.90 -13.60
N PRO A 413 15.90 -18.52 -14.38
CA PRO A 413 15.77 -17.14 -14.88
C PRO A 413 15.74 -16.14 -13.73
N THR A 414 16.30 -14.96 -13.91
CA THR A 414 16.34 -13.85 -12.94
C THR A 414 17.29 -14.04 -11.74
N VAL A 415 17.89 -15.21 -11.59
CA VAL A 415 19.00 -15.40 -10.67
C VAL A 415 20.29 -14.97 -11.36
N GLY A 416 21.01 -14.05 -10.76
CA GLY A 416 22.28 -13.52 -11.30
C GLY A 416 23.47 -14.37 -10.85
N GLY A 417 23.44 -14.87 -9.62
CA GLY A 417 24.48 -15.69 -9.03
C GLY A 417 24.12 -16.13 -7.62
N SER A 418 24.95 -17.01 -7.04
CA SER A 418 24.84 -17.41 -5.63
C SER A 418 26.23 -17.51 -4.99
N THR A 419 26.26 -17.40 -3.66
CA THR A 419 27.48 -17.52 -2.87
C THR A 419 27.21 -18.44 -1.67
N SER A 420 28.14 -19.32 -1.35
CA SER A 420 28.08 -20.17 -0.16
C SER A 420 29.50 -20.54 0.35
N VAL A 421 29.54 -21.18 1.48
CA VAL A 421 30.80 -21.77 2.03
C VAL A 421 31.52 -22.69 1.05
N VAL A 422 30.80 -23.32 0.12
CA VAL A 422 31.38 -24.21 -0.90
C VAL A 422 32.35 -23.46 -1.82
N ASP A 423 32.04 -22.23 -2.17
CA ASP A 423 32.85 -21.40 -3.06
C ASP A 423 34.21 -21.07 -2.39
N TYR A 424 34.19 -20.76 -1.09
CA TYR A 424 35.37 -20.55 -0.29
C TYR A 424 36.22 -21.81 -0.19
N ILE A 425 35.62 -22.98 0.08
CA ILE A 425 36.33 -24.26 0.16
C ILE A 425 37.03 -24.59 -1.15
N LYS A 426 36.35 -24.44 -2.28
CA LYS A 426 36.91 -24.69 -3.61
C LYS A 426 38.07 -23.74 -3.90
N GLN A 427 37.94 -22.46 -3.57
CA GLN A 427 39.02 -21.49 -3.73
C GLN A 427 40.23 -21.77 -2.83
N MET A 428 40.00 -22.08 -1.55
CA MET A 428 41.06 -22.44 -0.63
C MET A 428 41.82 -23.70 -1.11
N TYR A 429 41.09 -24.72 -1.59
CA TYR A 429 41.71 -25.95 -2.08
C TYR A 429 42.51 -25.73 -3.37
N LYS A 430 41.99 -24.95 -4.30
CA LYS A 430 42.75 -24.50 -5.48
C LYS A 430 43.99 -23.73 -5.08
N SER A 431 43.87 -22.79 -4.13
CA SER A 431 45.01 -21.98 -3.68
C SER A 431 46.09 -22.80 -2.96
N LEU A 432 45.69 -23.79 -2.15
CA LEU A 432 46.66 -24.73 -1.52
C LEU A 432 47.46 -25.50 -2.57
N ASN A 433 46.95 -25.72 -3.75
CA ASN A 433 47.59 -26.42 -4.88
C ASN A 433 48.17 -25.45 -5.94
N ALA A 434 48.78 -24.36 -5.49
CA ALA A 434 49.47 -23.37 -6.34
C ALA A 434 48.52 -22.72 -7.38
N SER A 435 47.26 -22.55 -7.04
CA SER A 435 46.20 -21.95 -7.90
C SER A 435 45.92 -22.74 -9.20
N ASP A 436 46.13 -24.06 -9.20
CA ASP A 436 45.81 -24.95 -10.32
C ASP A 436 44.26 -25.11 -10.41
N GLU A 437 43.67 -24.75 -11.53
CA GLU A 437 42.24 -24.84 -11.80
C GLU A 437 41.65 -26.25 -11.65
N SER A 438 42.44 -27.30 -11.80
CA SER A 438 41.98 -28.68 -11.61
C SER A 438 41.57 -28.98 -10.18
N TYR A 439 42.01 -28.17 -9.23
CA TYR A 439 41.67 -28.26 -7.79
C TYR A 439 40.53 -27.30 -7.38
N PHE A 440 39.87 -26.64 -8.30
CA PHE A 440 38.65 -25.87 -7.97
C PHE A 440 37.45 -26.80 -7.79
N ILE A 441 37.57 -27.71 -6.83
CA ILE A 441 36.60 -28.76 -6.50
C ILE A 441 36.50 -28.94 -4.98
N ILE A 442 35.42 -29.58 -4.51
CA ILE A 442 35.29 -29.99 -3.11
C ILE A 442 36.23 -31.17 -2.84
N PRO A 443 37.13 -31.08 -1.83
CA PRO A 443 37.98 -32.24 -1.42
C PRO A 443 37.12 -33.42 -0.96
N ASP A 444 37.65 -34.66 -1.15
CA ASP A 444 36.99 -35.88 -0.67
C ASP A 444 37.25 -36.20 0.80
N ASP A 445 38.12 -35.45 1.46
CA ASP A 445 38.53 -35.70 2.84
C ASP A 445 38.02 -34.60 3.78
N LYS A 446 37.15 -34.97 4.73
CA LYS A 446 36.62 -34.10 5.80
C LYS A 446 37.74 -33.40 6.58
N GLN A 447 38.81 -34.11 6.90
CA GLN A 447 39.89 -33.55 7.70
C GLN A 447 40.67 -32.48 6.93
N LEU A 448 40.85 -32.69 5.62
CA LEU A 448 41.45 -31.67 4.77
C LEU A 448 40.56 -30.40 4.69
N ILE A 449 39.23 -30.55 4.59
CA ILE A 449 38.31 -29.42 4.60
C ILE A 449 38.42 -28.62 5.92
N ALA A 450 38.43 -29.31 7.08
CA ALA A 450 38.64 -28.67 8.37
C ALA A 450 40.00 -27.96 8.48
N GLN A 451 41.04 -28.54 7.88
CA GLN A 451 42.37 -27.91 7.83
C GLN A 451 42.41 -26.66 6.94
N LEU A 452 41.68 -26.61 5.86
CA LEU A 452 41.56 -25.40 5.03
C LEU A 452 40.99 -24.21 5.82
N PHE A 453 39.95 -24.43 6.61
CA PHE A 453 39.43 -23.41 7.51
C PHE A 453 40.42 -22.99 8.59
N LEU A 454 41.14 -23.94 9.16
CA LEU A 454 42.18 -23.64 10.13
C LEU A 454 43.30 -22.81 9.50
N LEU A 455 43.75 -23.15 8.31
CA LEU A 455 44.78 -22.41 7.59
C LEU A 455 44.32 -21.00 7.26
N TYR A 456 43.07 -20.86 6.84
CA TYR A 456 42.48 -19.53 6.59
C TYR A 456 42.44 -18.66 7.85
N SER A 457 42.00 -19.24 8.98
CA SER A 457 41.91 -18.52 10.26
C SER A 457 43.25 -18.03 10.83
N ILE A 458 44.36 -18.60 10.34
CA ILE A 458 45.74 -18.18 10.70
C ILE A 458 46.21 -17.01 9.81
N SER A 459 45.74 -16.94 8.57
CA SER A 459 46.23 -16.02 7.54
C SER A 459 45.26 -14.87 7.23
N GLY A 460 43.94 -15.10 7.37
CA GLY A 460 42.87 -14.15 7.20
C GLY A 460 42.12 -13.89 8.50
N GLU A 461 40.96 -13.20 8.42
CA GLU A 461 40.09 -12.95 9.56
C GLU A 461 38.99 -14.03 9.63
N PRO A 462 38.73 -14.64 10.81
CA PRO A 462 37.63 -15.62 10.95
C PRO A 462 36.24 -15.06 10.61
N THR A 463 36.10 -13.75 10.62
CA THR A 463 34.88 -13.03 10.31
C THR A 463 34.55 -12.97 8.81
N ASP A 464 35.51 -13.30 7.94
CA ASP A 464 35.38 -13.17 6.48
C ASP A 464 34.26 -14.05 5.88
N PHE A 465 33.80 -15.07 6.58
CA PHE A 465 32.70 -15.97 6.14
C PHE A 465 31.64 -16.22 7.21
N GLU A 466 31.52 -15.33 8.20
CA GLU A 466 30.42 -15.40 9.20
C GLU A 466 29.03 -15.31 8.58
N GLU A 467 28.90 -14.74 7.38
CA GLU A 467 27.63 -14.69 6.65
C GLU A 467 27.26 -16.01 5.99
N GLU A 468 28.24 -16.86 5.68
CA GLU A 468 28.06 -18.13 4.98
C GLU A 468 28.06 -19.35 5.91
N ILE A 469 28.66 -19.27 7.10
CA ILE A 469 28.78 -20.40 8.03
C ILE A 469 28.81 -19.93 9.48
N ASP A 470 28.18 -20.68 10.38
CA ASP A 470 28.24 -20.44 11.81
C ASP A 470 29.52 -20.97 12.47
N TYR A 471 29.78 -20.53 13.71
CA TYR A 471 30.97 -20.90 14.46
C TYR A 471 31.07 -22.39 14.82
N ASP A 472 29.91 -23.07 14.96
CA ASP A 472 29.84 -24.51 15.27
C ASP A 472 29.87 -25.39 14.01
N TYR A 473 29.90 -24.77 12.82
CA TYR A 473 29.87 -25.45 11.51
C TYR A 473 28.64 -26.37 11.35
N MET A 474 27.51 -25.92 11.88
CA MET A 474 26.22 -26.60 11.80
C MET A 474 25.27 -25.92 10.81
N LEU A 475 25.37 -24.60 10.68
CA LEU A 475 24.57 -23.81 9.81
C LEU A 475 25.40 -23.26 8.65
N ALA A 476 24.86 -23.36 7.44
CA ALA A 476 25.43 -22.68 6.28
C ALA A 476 24.32 -21.83 5.62
N ASN A 477 24.71 -20.70 5.06
CA ASN A 477 23.85 -19.87 4.25
C ASN A 477 24.26 -19.99 2.77
N VAL A 478 23.27 -20.20 1.90
CA VAL A 478 23.41 -20.01 0.46
C VAL A 478 22.69 -18.70 0.12
N ARG A 479 23.47 -17.67 -0.16
CA ARG A 479 22.95 -16.37 -0.59
C ARG A 479 22.73 -16.38 -2.10
N VAL A 480 21.50 -16.10 -2.51
CA VAL A 480 21.10 -16.05 -3.91
C VAL A 480 20.78 -14.61 -4.28
N ASN A 481 21.47 -14.07 -5.27
CA ASN A 481 21.25 -12.73 -5.79
C ASN A 481 20.24 -12.76 -6.95
N ILE A 482 19.17 -12.00 -6.81
CA ILE A 482 18.10 -11.92 -7.80
C ILE A 482 18.06 -10.50 -8.38
N ASN A 483 18.04 -10.40 -9.70
CA ASN A 483 18.12 -9.12 -10.44
C ASN A 483 16.76 -8.41 -10.62
N THR A 484 15.70 -8.94 -10.01
CA THR A 484 14.36 -8.36 -10.05
C THR A 484 13.69 -8.34 -8.69
N GLY A 485 12.97 -7.25 -8.37
CA GLY A 485 12.12 -7.14 -7.20
C GLY A 485 10.67 -7.59 -7.44
N LEU A 486 10.31 -7.99 -8.67
CA LEU A 486 8.95 -8.34 -9.05
C LEU A 486 8.45 -9.60 -8.34
N PHE A 487 7.38 -9.47 -7.55
CA PHE A 487 6.81 -10.58 -6.80
C PHE A 487 6.45 -11.79 -7.67
N THR A 488 5.87 -11.58 -8.86
CA THR A 488 5.46 -12.69 -9.74
C THR A 488 6.64 -13.52 -10.26
N GLU A 489 7.81 -12.93 -10.42
CA GLU A 489 9.03 -13.61 -10.83
C GLU A 489 9.69 -14.29 -9.63
N ASN A 490 9.84 -13.56 -8.52
CA ASN A 490 10.37 -14.10 -7.28
C ASN A 490 9.54 -15.28 -6.76
N LYS A 491 8.21 -15.22 -6.90
CA LYS A 491 7.33 -16.35 -6.58
C LYS A 491 7.69 -17.61 -7.36
N LYS A 492 7.94 -17.50 -8.66
CA LYS A 492 8.31 -18.67 -9.49
C LYS A 492 9.64 -19.26 -9.02
N VAL A 493 10.62 -18.40 -8.74
CA VAL A 493 11.95 -18.83 -8.23
C VAL A 493 11.79 -19.53 -6.87
N ILE A 494 11.09 -18.90 -5.92
CA ILE A 494 10.85 -19.46 -4.58
C ILE A 494 10.12 -20.79 -4.65
N ASP A 495 9.00 -20.85 -5.39
CA ASP A 495 8.20 -22.09 -5.53
C ASP A 495 9.06 -23.23 -6.15
N THR A 496 9.90 -22.89 -7.14
CA THR A 496 10.77 -23.86 -7.81
C THR A 496 11.89 -24.36 -6.89
N ILE A 497 12.54 -23.45 -6.14
CA ILE A 497 13.57 -23.82 -5.15
C ILE A 497 12.95 -24.64 -4.01
N GLN A 498 11.75 -24.29 -3.54
CA GLN A 498 11.08 -25.02 -2.47
C GLN A 498 10.81 -26.48 -2.87
N ILE A 499 10.36 -26.73 -4.11
CA ILE A 499 10.17 -28.09 -4.63
C ILE A 499 11.51 -28.86 -4.62
N TYR A 500 12.59 -28.25 -5.09
CA TYR A 500 13.91 -28.87 -5.07
C TYR A 500 14.39 -29.20 -3.64
N ILE A 501 14.17 -28.26 -2.70
CA ILE A 501 14.51 -28.46 -1.29
C ILE A 501 13.73 -29.64 -0.71
N ASP A 502 12.41 -29.70 -0.97
CA ASP A 502 11.57 -30.77 -0.45
C ASP A 502 11.99 -32.14 -0.97
N GLU A 503 12.38 -32.25 -2.24
CA GLU A 503 12.82 -33.49 -2.87
C GLU A 503 14.24 -33.92 -2.47
N GLN A 504 15.20 -32.97 -2.35
CA GLN A 504 16.63 -33.30 -2.22
C GLN A 504 17.17 -33.18 -0.80
N PHE A 505 16.51 -32.39 0.08
CA PHE A 505 17.01 -32.13 1.45
C PHE A 505 16.08 -32.72 2.52
N ASN A 506 14.77 -32.53 2.41
CA ASN A 506 13.86 -32.82 3.51
C ASN A 506 13.38 -34.28 3.55
N GLU A 507 13.47 -35.04 2.46
CA GLU A 507 13.08 -36.45 2.45
C GLU A 507 14.01 -37.37 3.28
N GLU A 508 15.33 -37.08 3.32
CA GLU A 508 16.30 -37.94 4.00
C GLU A 508 16.57 -37.58 5.47
N GLN A 509 16.01 -36.46 5.98
CA GLN A 509 16.14 -35.94 7.37
C GLN A 509 17.60 -35.78 7.92
N VAL A 510 18.63 -35.83 7.07
CA VAL A 510 20.03 -35.68 7.49
C VAL A 510 20.47 -34.22 7.45
N ILE A 511 19.99 -33.47 6.47
CA ILE A 511 20.24 -32.03 6.31
C ILE A 511 18.93 -31.37 6.01
N LYS A 512 18.66 -30.26 6.65
CA LYS A 512 17.48 -29.47 6.43
C LYS A 512 17.83 -28.17 5.68
N ALA A 513 17.04 -27.81 4.68
CA ALA A 513 17.15 -26.52 4.00
C ALA A 513 15.88 -25.70 4.24
N THR A 514 16.02 -24.39 4.49
CA THR A 514 14.90 -23.50 4.77
C THR A 514 15.12 -22.16 4.08
N LEU A 515 14.12 -21.71 3.32
CA LEU A 515 14.14 -20.40 2.68
C LEU A 515 14.01 -19.28 3.70
N SER A 516 14.84 -18.25 3.58
CA SER A 516 14.92 -17.09 4.44
C SER A 516 15.23 -15.81 3.64
N GLY A 517 15.64 -14.77 4.31
CA GLY A 517 16.06 -13.52 3.68
C GLY A 517 14.92 -12.61 3.23
N ARG A 518 15.30 -11.47 2.68
CA ARG A 518 14.36 -10.38 2.36
C ARG A 518 13.36 -10.75 1.25
N VAL A 519 13.81 -11.45 0.22
CA VAL A 519 12.95 -11.85 -0.90
C VAL A 519 11.88 -12.83 -0.43
N ASN A 520 12.23 -13.78 0.46
CA ASN A 520 11.26 -14.71 1.04
C ASN A 520 10.26 -14.00 1.95
N LEU A 521 10.71 -13.03 2.76
CA LEU A 521 9.83 -12.19 3.58
C LEU A 521 8.82 -11.43 2.72
N ASN A 522 9.30 -10.77 1.66
CA ASN A 522 8.46 -10.04 0.71
C ASN A 522 7.47 -10.96 -0.02
N TYR A 523 7.90 -12.18 -0.38
CA TYR A 523 7.02 -13.18 -0.98
C TYR A 523 5.82 -13.50 -0.07
N HIS A 524 6.06 -13.78 1.20
CA HIS A 524 4.97 -14.06 2.15
C HIS A 524 4.07 -12.83 2.37
N TRP A 525 4.66 -11.64 2.46
CA TRP A 525 3.91 -10.40 2.62
C TRP A 525 2.95 -10.14 1.45
N ILE A 526 3.45 -10.19 0.22
CA ILE A 526 2.64 -9.89 -0.96
C ILE A 526 1.63 -11.01 -1.24
N SER A 527 1.95 -12.27 -0.94
CA SER A 527 0.99 -13.37 -1.02
C SER A 527 -0.23 -13.10 -0.11
N GLN A 528 -0.01 -12.65 1.12
CA GLN A 528 -1.09 -12.28 2.05
C GLN A 528 -1.92 -11.08 1.57
N VAL A 529 -1.35 -10.17 0.79
CA VAL A 529 -2.11 -9.03 0.23
C VAL A 529 -3.26 -9.51 -0.65
N GLY A 530 -3.01 -10.49 -1.51
CA GLY A 530 -4.04 -11.07 -2.39
C GLY A 530 -5.17 -11.75 -1.61
N ASP A 531 -4.81 -12.62 -0.69
CA ASP A 531 -5.77 -13.38 0.14
C ASP A 531 -6.59 -12.44 1.03
N SER A 532 -5.93 -11.51 1.72
CA SER A 532 -6.57 -10.51 2.58
C SER A 532 -7.52 -9.60 1.80
N HIS A 533 -7.21 -9.26 0.55
CA HIS A 533 -8.05 -8.41 -0.28
C HIS A 533 -9.43 -9.04 -0.53
N PHE A 534 -9.47 -10.25 -1.09
CA PHE A 534 -10.74 -10.91 -1.41
C PHE A 534 -11.54 -11.25 -0.13
N PHE A 535 -10.85 -11.64 0.94
CA PHE A 535 -11.48 -11.91 2.23
C PHE A 535 -12.08 -10.64 2.84
N SER A 536 -11.37 -9.50 2.80
CA SER A 536 -11.85 -8.21 3.29
C SER A 536 -13.08 -7.70 2.52
N VAL A 537 -13.07 -7.86 1.20
CA VAL A 537 -14.22 -7.53 0.34
C VAL A 537 -15.44 -8.37 0.72
N GLY A 538 -15.26 -9.68 0.91
CA GLY A 538 -16.33 -10.59 1.33
C GLY A 538 -16.93 -10.20 2.68
N ILE A 539 -16.09 -10.00 3.70
CA ILE A 539 -16.53 -9.57 5.04
C ILE A 539 -17.25 -8.22 4.97
N ALA A 540 -16.66 -7.23 4.30
CA ALA A 540 -17.26 -5.89 4.21
C ALA A 540 -18.65 -5.93 3.53
N LEU A 541 -18.80 -6.67 2.43
CA LEU A 541 -20.09 -6.84 1.75
C LEU A 541 -21.12 -7.53 2.63
N ILE A 542 -20.73 -8.58 3.37
CA ILE A 542 -21.63 -9.30 4.29
C ILE A 542 -22.06 -8.36 5.42
N LEU A 543 -21.14 -7.65 6.06
CA LEU A 543 -21.45 -6.72 7.14
C LEU A 543 -22.40 -5.62 6.68
N VAL A 544 -22.13 -5.01 5.52
CA VAL A 544 -22.99 -3.98 4.93
C VAL A 544 -24.36 -4.53 4.58
N PHE A 545 -24.44 -5.73 3.99
CA PHE A 545 -25.69 -6.40 3.68
C PHE A 545 -26.53 -6.64 4.95
N VAL A 546 -25.91 -7.19 5.99
CA VAL A 546 -26.57 -7.46 7.27
C VAL A 546 -27.08 -6.17 7.90
N MET A 547 -26.22 -5.13 7.97
CA MET A 547 -26.59 -3.84 8.56
C MET A 547 -27.74 -3.17 7.80
N ALA A 548 -27.66 -3.11 6.47
CA ALA A 548 -28.73 -2.55 5.64
C ALA A 548 -30.03 -3.35 5.78
N SER A 549 -29.95 -4.69 5.81
CA SER A 549 -31.11 -5.58 5.99
C SER A 549 -31.80 -5.36 7.32
N ILE A 550 -31.06 -5.21 8.42
CA ILE A 550 -31.59 -4.97 9.76
C ILE A 550 -32.30 -3.62 9.81
N VAL A 551 -31.68 -2.55 9.33
CA VAL A 551 -32.21 -1.19 9.45
C VAL A 551 -33.43 -0.99 8.57
N PHE A 552 -33.40 -1.46 7.35
CA PHE A 552 -34.58 -1.40 6.47
C PHE A 552 -35.62 -2.48 6.79
N ARG A 553 -35.30 -3.45 7.68
CA ARG A 553 -36.12 -4.63 8.03
C ARG A 553 -36.53 -5.42 6.79
N SER A 554 -35.63 -5.60 5.85
CA SER A 554 -35.85 -6.26 4.56
C SER A 554 -34.55 -6.74 3.96
N LEU A 555 -34.43 -8.04 3.71
CA LEU A 555 -33.29 -8.64 2.99
C LEU A 555 -33.17 -8.10 1.56
N ILE A 556 -34.32 -7.83 0.91
CA ILE A 556 -34.36 -7.25 -0.43
C ILE A 556 -33.74 -5.87 -0.44
N ALA A 557 -34.01 -5.05 0.60
CA ALA A 557 -33.41 -3.73 0.73
C ALA A 557 -31.88 -3.82 0.92
N GLY A 558 -31.41 -4.82 1.68
CA GLY A 558 -29.98 -5.11 1.81
C GLY A 558 -29.32 -5.44 0.49
N ILE A 559 -29.93 -6.33 -0.32
CA ILE A 559 -29.45 -6.64 -1.67
C ILE A 559 -29.40 -5.38 -2.56
N PHE A 560 -30.46 -4.57 -2.57
CA PHE A 560 -30.50 -3.35 -3.36
C PHE A 560 -29.45 -2.33 -2.93
N ALA A 561 -29.09 -2.29 -1.65
CA ALA A 561 -28.05 -1.40 -1.12
C ALA A 561 -26.64 -1.76 -1.61
N ILE A 562 -26.33 -3.06 -1.74
CA ILE A 562 -24.99 -3.51 -2.14
C ILE A 562 -24.78 -3.57 -3.67
N ILE A 563 -25.83 -3.69 -4.49
CA ILE A 563 -25.72 -3.81 -5.96
C ILE A 563 -24.87 -2.69 -6.58
N PRO A 564 -25.10 -1.38 -6.32
CA PRO A 564 -24.30 -0.31 -6.92
C PRO A 564 -22.81 -0.41 -6.56
N VAL A 565 -22.51 -0.77 -5.31
CA VAL A 565 -21.14 -0.88 -4.80
C VAL A 565 -20.44 -2.09 -5.39
N MET A 566 -21.09 -3.26 -5.42
CA MET A 566 -20.55 -4.45 -6.09
C MET A 566 -20.25 -4.17 -7.56
N SER A 567 -21.18 -3.52 -8.25
CA SER A 567 -20.99 -3.16 -9.66
C SER A 567 -19.83 -2.19 -9.85
N SER A 568 -19.62 -1.29 -8.90
CA SER A 568 -18.47 -0.38 -8.89
C SER A 568 -17.14 -1.13 -8.73
N ILE A 569 -17.04 -2.03 -7.76
CA ILE A 569 -15.83 -2.83 -7.52
C ILE A 569 -15.50 -3.69 -8.74
N LEU A 570 -16.51 -4.37 -9.30
CA LEU A 570 -16.31 -5.18 -10.51
C LEU A 570 -15.84 -4.35 -11.69
N LEU A 571 -16.36 -3.13 -11.87
CA LEU A 571 -15.89 -2.23 -12.93
C LEU A 571 -14.43 -1.80 -12.69
N ILE A 572 -14.05 -1.56 -11.44
CA ILE A 572 -12.65 -1.26 -11.12
C ILE A 572 -11.74 -2.45 -11.44
N TYR A 573 -12.16 -3.68 -11.14
CA TYR A 573 -11.40 -4.88 -11.55
C TYR A 573 -11.29 -4.98 -13.08
N ALA A 574 -12.33 -4.63 -13.83
CA ALA A 574 -12.24 -4.54 -15.30
C ALA A 574 -11.18 -3.53 -15.74
N VAL A 575 -11.18 -2.34 -15.15
CA VAL A 575 -10.18 -1.29 -15.43
C VAL A 575 -8.77 -1.76 -15.06
N MET A 576 -8.58 -2.34 -13.87
CA MET A 576 -7.28 -2.83 -13.42
C MET A 576 -6.77 -3.95 -14.33
N GLY A 577 -7.62 -4.94 -14.64
CA GLY A 577 -7.23 -6.05 -15.51
C GLY A 577 -6.92 -5.64 -16.95
N THR A 578 -7.65 -4.63 -17.50
CA THR A 578 -7.40 -4.15 -18.87
C THR A 578 -6.20 -3.22 -18.99
N LEU A 579 -5.89 -2.45 -17.94
CA LEU A 579 -4.76 -1.54 -17.89
C LEU A 579 -3.51 -2.17 -17.26
N ASN A 580 -3.54 -3.46 -16.94
CA ASN A 580 -2.48 -4.16 -16.22
C ASN A 580 -2.04 -3.45 -14.93
N ILE A 581 -3.02 -2.92 -14.18
CA ILE A 581 -2.77 -2.36 -12.84
C ILE A 581 -2.81 -3.52 -11.85
N TRP A 582 -1.69 -3.78 -11.23
CA TRP A 582 -1.55 -4.89 -10.29
C TRP A 582 -2.31 -4.67 -8.98
N LEU A 583 -2.73 -5.77 -8.36
CA LEU A 583 -3.17 -5.79 -6.98
C LEU A 583 -1.93 -5.88 -6.10
N GLY A 584 -1.48 -4.75 -5.60
CA GLY A 584 -0.34 -4.59 -4.72
C GLY A 584 -0.71 -3.86 -3.43
N ILE A 585 0.27 -3.44 -2.65
CA ILE A 585 0.08 -2.77 -1.35
C ILE A 585 -0.83 -1.54 -1.48
N GLY A 586 -0.58 -0.69 -2.47
CA GLY A 586 -1.36 0.54 -2.67
C GLY A 586 -2.77 0.30 -3.18
N THR A 587 -3.00 -0.75 -3.97
CA THR A 587 -4.28 -0.99 -4.64
C THR A 587 -5.18 -1.97 -3.89
N SER A 588 -4.66 -2.84 -3.02
CA SER A 588 -5.47 -3.87 -2.34
C SER A 588 -6.51 -3.30 -1.35
N MET A 589 -6.24 -2.14 -0.76
CA MET A 589 -7.13 -1.55 0.24
C MET A 589 -8.37 -0.88 -0.35
N PHE A 590 -8.37 -0.57 -1.67
CA PHE A 590 -9.40 0.28 -2.27
C PHE A 590 -10.81 -0.29 -2.10
N ALA A 591 -10.97 -1.60 -2.20
CA ALA A 591 -12.30 -2.20 -2.26
C ALA A 591 -13.04 -2.09 -0.93
N SER A 592 -12.39 -2.35 0.20
CA SER A 592 -13.01 -2.17 1.53
C SER A 592 -13.36 -0.72 1.81
N VAL A 593 -12.47 0.21 1.43
CA VAL A 593 -12.72 1.66 1.50
C VAL A 593 -13.89 2.04 0.61
N ALA A 594 -13.90 1.57 -0.64
CA ALA A 594 -14.95 1.85 -1.61
C ALA A 594 -16.31 1.26 -1.20
N ILE A 595 -16.35 0.09 -0.54
CA ILE A 595 -17.57 -0.48 0.02
C ILE A 595 -18.14 0.44 1.09
N GLY A 596 -17.29 0.83 2.06
CA GLY A 596 -17.71 1.70 3.15
C GLY A 596 -18.24 3.05 2.67
N LEU A 597 -17.58 3.68 1.69
CA LEU A 597 -17.97 4.99 1.16
C LEU A 597 -19.09 4.92 0.13
N GLY A 598 -19.06 3.90 -0.72
CA GLY A 598 -20.00 3.79 -1.85
C GLY A 598 -21.41 3.41 -1.41
N VAL A 599 -21.55 2.69 -0.31
CA VAL A 599 -22.86 2.27 0.19
C VAL A 599 -23.70 3.43 0.72
N ASP A 600 -23.07 4.52 1.16
CA ASP A 600 -23.75 5.75 1.60
C ASP A 600 -24.71 6.28 0.55
N PHE A 601 -24.28 6.32 -0.70
CA PHE A 601 -25.13 6.79 -1.81
C PHE A 601 -26.36 5.90 -1.98
N SER A 602 -26.22 4.60 -1.86
CA SER A 602 -27.31 3.62 -1.96
C SER A 602 -28.29 3.74 -0.81
N ILE A 603 -27.80 3.85 0.43
CA ILE A 603 -28.61 3.96 1.64
C ILE A 603 -29.44 5.24 1.62
N HIS A 604 -28.82 6.39 1.35
CA HIS A 604 -29.54 7.66 1.25
C HIS A 604 -30.56 7.66 0.12
N THR A 605 -30.27 7.01 -1.00
CA THR A 605 -31.21 6.86 -2.13
C THR A 605 -32.41 6.00 -1.72
N ILE A 606 -32.20 4.84 -1.09
CA ILE A 606 -33.28 3.95 -0.64
C ILE A 606 -34.13 4.64 0.42
N ASP A 607 -33.50 5.23 1.44
CA ASP A 607 -34.22 5.92 2.53
C ASP A 607 -35.07 7.07 2.00
N ARG A 608 -34.52 7.89 1.10
CA ARG A 608 -35.27 9.02 0.51
C ARG A 608 -36.43 8.55 -0.34
N ILE A 609 -36.24 7.52 -1.19
CA ILE A 609 -37.35 6.95 -1.98
C ILE A 609 -38.43 6.43 -1.02
N LYS A 610 -38.07 5.68 0.01
CA LYS A 610 -39.00 5.16 1.02
C LYS A 610 -39.79 6.31 1.70
N ASN A 611 -39.12 7.37 2.10
CA ASN A 611 -39.73 8.54 2.71
C ASN A 611 -40.69 9.28 1.75
N LEU A 612 -40.33 9.41 0.47
CA LEU A 612 -41.17 10.02 -0.54
C LEU A 612 -42.46 9.23 -0.78
N PHE A 613 -42.40 7.90 -0.88
CA PHE A 613 -43.59 7.04 -1.01
C PHE A 613 -44.45 7.08 0.24
N SER A 614 -43.90 7.21 1.43
CA SER A 614 -44.67 7.37 2.67
C SER A 614 -45.48 8.66 2.70
N LYS A 615 -44.89 9.77 2.24
CA LYS A 615 -45.50 11.13 2.32
C LYS A 615 -46.40 11.44 1.14
N ARG A 616 -46.23 10.84 -0.05
CA ARG A 616 -46.87 11.21 -1.31
C ARG A 616 -47.72 10.09 -1.93
N LYS A 617 -48.59 9.47 -1.15
CA LYS A 617 -49.41 8.32 -1.55
C LYS A 617 -50.31 8.56 -2.78
N LYS A 618 -50.55 9.81 -3.21
CA LYS A 618 -51.43 10.18 -4.32
C LYS A 618 -50.68 10.48 -5.63
N GLU A 619 -49.35 10.50 -5.63
CA GLU A 619 -48.57 10.78 -6.85
C GLU A 619 -48.29 9.47 -7.63
N SER A 620 -48.06 9.59 -8.93
CA SER A 620 -47.61 8.44 -9.73
C SER A 620 -46.25 7.96 -9.28
N PHE A 621 -45.99 6.65 -9.44
CA PHE A 621 -44.73 6.00 -9.03
C PHE A 621 -43.52 6.72 -9.62
N ASP A 622 -43.55 6.99 -10.91
CA ASP A 622 -42.46 7.65 -11.65
C ASP A 622 -42.19 9.08 -11.14
N LYS A 623 -43.28 9.87 -10.88
CA LYS A 623 -43.15 11.22 -10.35
C LYS A 623 -42.55 11.21 -8.95
N THR A 624 -42.94 10.23 -8.12
CA THR A 624 -42.41 10.07 -6.75
C THR A 624 -40.91 9.80 -6.77
N ILE A 625 -40.43 8.89 -7.63
CA ILE A 625 -38.98 8.61 -7.76
C ILE A 625 -38.26 9.84 -8.33
N ASN A 626 -38.82 10.54 -9.30
CA ASN A 626 -38.18 11.72 -9.90
C ASN A 626 -37.92 12.84 -8.90
N ASN A 627 -38.75 12.96 -7.87
CA ASN A 627 -38.56 13.92 -6.78
C ASN A 627 -37.30 13.64 -5.88
N LEU A 628 -36.63 12.49 -6.03
CA LEU A 628 -35.35 12.20 -5.40
C LEU A 628 -34.23 13.13 -5.90
N PHE A 629 -34.19 13.36 -7.21
CA PHE A 629 -33.01 13.90 -7.90
C PHE A 629 -32.69 15.37 -7.58
N PRO A 630 -33.65 16.31 -7.59
CA PRO A 630 -33.35 17.73 -7.41
C PRO A 630 -32.86 18.09 -6.00
N SER A 631 -33.19 17.31 -4.97
CA SER A 631 -32.79 17.59 -3.57
C SER A 631 -31.74 16.62 -3.08
N THR A 632 -32.08 15.34 -2.91
CA THR A 632 -31.15 14.32 -2.40
C THR A 632 -30.06 14.01 -3.41
N GLY A 633 -30.37 13.91 -4.71
CA GLY A 633 -29.38 13.72 -5.75
C GLY A 633 -28.32 14.82 -5.77
N ARG A 634 -28.73 16.09 -5.56
CA ARG A 634 -27.80 17.21 -5.39
C ARG A 634 -26.89 17.05 -4.16
N ALA A 635 -27.46 16.66 -3.02
CA ALA A 635 -26.66 16.45 -1.80
C ALA A 635 -25.64 15.32 -2.00
N LEU A 636 -26.06 14.22 -2.63
CA LEU A 636 -25.19 13.11 -2.96
C LEU A 636 -24.10 13.46 -3.98
N LEU A 637 -24.40 14.35 -4.95
CA LEU A 637 -23.40 14.89 -5.87
C LEU A 637 -22.31 15.66 -5.12
N PHE A 638 -22.68 16.53 -4.19
CA PHE A 638 -21.69 17.27 -3.39
C PHE A 638 -20.94 16.35 -2.43
N ASN A 639 -21.60 15.33 -1.90
CA ASN A 639 -20.92 14.28 -1.10
C ASN A 639 -19.90 13.53 -1.95
N PHE A 640 -20.28 13.11 -3.17
CA PHE A 640 -19.32 12.52 -4.12
C PHE A 640 -18.16 13.47 -4.44
N LEU A 641 -18.44 14.75 -4.75
CA LEU A 641 -17.38 15.71 -5.05
C LEU A 641 -16.42 15.89 -3.86
N ALA A 642 -16.95 15.96 -2.64
CA ALA A 642 -16.12 16.12 -1.44
C ALA A 642 -15.24 14.88 -1.20
N ILE A 643 -15.82 13.69 -1.17
CA ILE A 643 -15.09 12.45 -0.98
C ILE A 643 -14.18 12.17 -2.17
N GLY A 644 -14.72 12.17 -3.39
CA GLY A 644 -14.00 11.80 -4.59
C GLY A 644 -12.83 12.74 -4.88
N LEU A 645 -13.04 14.07 -4.85
CA LEU A 645 -11.95 15.03 -5.07
C LEU A 645 -10.99 15.09 -3.86
N GLY A 646 -11.46 14.77 -2.64
CA GLY A 646 -10.59 14.56 -1.48
C GLY A 646 -9.57 13.46 -1.76
N PHE A 647 -10.02 12.28 -2.18
CA PHE A 647 -9.14 11.19 -2.63
C PHE A 647 -8.38 11.52 -3.91
N GLY A 648 -8.99 12.30 -4.81
CA GLY A 648 -8.35 12.78 -6.03
C GLY A 648 -7.10 13.62 -5.80
N VAL A 649 -6.95 14.23 -4.63
CA VAL A 649 -5.71 14.93 -4.24
C VAL A 649 -4.53 13.97 -4.19
N LEU A 650 -4.74 12.70 -3.83
CA LEU A 650 -3.68 11.68 -3.85
C LEU A 650 -3.13 11.38 -5.26
N MET A 651 -3.84 11.78 -6.32
CA MET A 651 -3.30 11.72 -7.69
C MET A 651 -2.14 12.69 -7.95
N PHE A 652 -1.88 13.60 -7.03
CA PHE A 652 -0.71 14.49 -7.06
C PHE A 652 0.41 13.99 -6.14
N SER A 653 0.27 12.77 -5.61
CA SER A 653 1.30 12.14 -4.79
C SER A 653 2.49 11.74 -5.65
N ASP A 654 3.69 12.01 -5.13
CA ASP A 654 4.93 11.51 -5.70
C ASP A 654 5.10 10.01 -5.35
N VAL A 655 4.44 9.52 -4.28
CA VAL A 655 4.43 8.12 -3.84
C VAL A 655 3.48 7.30 -4.70
N VAL A 656 4.01 6.44 -5.57
CA VAL A 656 3.23 5.69 -6.58
C VAL A 656 2.06 4.87 -6.01
N PRO A 657 2.19 4.13 -4.89
CA PRO A 657 1.06 3.45 -4.25
C PRO A 657 -0.08 4.39 -3.84
N LEU A 658 0.21 5.59 -3.33
CA LEU A 658 -0.81 6.58 -2.94
C LEU A 658 -1.50 7.18 -4.17
N PHE A 659 -0.74 7.46 -5.24
CA PHE A 659 -1.30 7.87 -6.53
C PHE A 659 -2.28 6.82 -7.08
N ARG A 660 -1.87 5.55 -7.12
CA ARG A 660 -2.73 4.42 -7.58
C ARG A 660 -3.97 4.28 -6.71
N PHE A 661 -3.80 4.29 -5.38
CA PHE A 661 -4.89 4.20 -4.42
C PHE A 661 -5.90 5.34 -4.61
N GLY A 662 -5.46 6.59 -4.63
CA GLY A 662 -6.31 7.77 -4.80
C GLY A 662 -7.10 7.74 -6.11
N SER A 663 -6.44 7.36 -7.21
CA SER A 663 -7.06 7.24 -8.54
C SER A 663 -8.17 6.19 -8.57
N ILE A 664 -7.91 5.02 -8.01
CA ILE A 664 -8.84 3.89 -7.99
C ILE A 664 -10.03 4.20 -7.07
N VAL A 665 -9.78 4.77 -5.88
CA VAL A 665 -10.86 5.13 -4.95
C VAL A 665 -11.73 6.25 -5.54
N LEU A 666 -11.14 7.29 -6.13
CA LEU A 666 -11.90 8.35 -6.82
C LEU A 666 -12.83 7.73 -7.88
N LEU A 667 -12.29 6.87 -8.75
CA LEU A 667 -13.08 6.21 -9.79
C LEU A 667 -14.18 5.32 -9.19
N SER A 668 -13.88 4.56 -8.15
CA SER A 668 -14.85 3.69 -7.48
C SER A 668 -15.99 4.47 -6.83
N VAL A 669 -15.68 5.55 -6.12
CA VAL A 669 -16.68 6.43 -5.48
C VAL A 669 -17.54 7.11 -6.55
N PHE A 670 -16.95 7.54 -7.67
CA PHE A 670 -17.66 8.09 -8.82
C PHE A 670 -18.67 7.08 -9.40
N VAL A 671 -18.21 5.88 -9.68
CA VAL A 671 -19.05 4.80 -10.24
C VAL A 671 -20.16 4.41 -9.27
N SER A 672 -19.84 4.28 -7.97
CA SER A 672 -20.84 4.02 -6.92
C SER A 672 -21.92 5.10 -6.87
N PHE A 673 -21.53 6.37 -6.94
CA PHE A 673 -22.47 7.49 -7.01
C PHE A 673 -23.36 7.39 -8.25
N ILE A 674 -22.79 7.18 -9.44
CA ILE A 674 -23.53 7.06 -10.70
C ILE A 674 -24.51 5.88 -10.63
N PHE A 675 -24.08 4.70 -10.18
CA PHE A 675 -24.93 3.53 -10.09
C PHE A 675 -26.03 3.67 -9.02
N SER A 676 -25.74 4.34 -7.91
CA SER A 676 -26.75 4.66 -6.90
C SER A 676 -27.79 5.66 -7.39
N MET A 677 -27.42 6.54 -8.35
CA MET A 677 -28.34 7.51 -8.96
C MET A 677 -29.00 7.00 -10.26
N THR A 678 -28.51 5.93 -10.85
CA THR A 678 -29.07 5.43 -12.13
C THR A 678 -29.59 4.00 -11.99
N LEU A 679 -28.70 3.03 -11.69
CA LEU A 679 -29.03 1.62 -11.62
C LEU A 679 -30.06 1.31 -10.52
N LEU A 680 -29.87 1.86 -9.32
CA LEU A 680 -30.72 1.59 -8.18
C LEU A 680 -32.17 2.13 -8.36
N PRO A 681 -32.41 3.41 -8.78
CA PRO A 681 -33.75 3.87 -9.11
C PRO A 681 -34.40 3.10 -10.26
N ALA A 682 -33.64 2.68 -11.28
CA ALA A 682 -34.14 1.85 -12.38
C ALA A 682 -34.58 0.46 -11.91
N LEU A 683 -33.81 -0.19 -11.03
CA LEU A 683 -34.17 -1.45 -10.37
C LEU A 683 -35.46 -1.30 -9.56
N ILE A 684 -35.55 -0.27 -8.72
CA ILE A 684 -36.73 0.03 -7.90
C ILE A 684 -37.95 0.25 -8.78
N LYS A 685 -37.80 0.96 -9.89
CA LYS A 685 -38.90 1.19 -10.83
C LYS A 685 -39.43 -0.10 -11.47
N ILE A 686 -38.53 -0.98 -11.90
CA ILE A 686 -38.90 -2.22 -12.62
C ILE A 686 -39.45 -3.27 -11.65
N PHE A 687 -38.75 -3.52 -10.54
CA PHE A 687 -39.07 -4.61 -9.61
C PHE A 687 -40.13 -4.24 -8.56
N ARG A 688 -40.37 -2.95 -8.30
CA ARG A 688 -41.32 -2.43 -7.30
C ARG A 688 -41.31 -3.22 -5.98
N PRO A 689 -40.16 -3.25 -5.26
CA PRO A 689 -40.00 -4.12 -4.11
C PRO A 689 -40.98 -3.78 -2.98
N SER A 690 -41.49 -4.80 -2.29
CA SER A 690 -42.50 -4.70 -1.24
C SER A 690 -42.11 -3.81 -0.05
N PHE A 691 -40.82 -3.64 0.23
CA PHE A 691 -40.34 -2.74 1.30
C PHE A 691 -40.58 -1.26 1.02
N ILE A 692 -40.89 -0.89 -0.24
CA ILE A 692 -41.26 0.45 -0.67
C ILE A 692 -42.80 0.58 -0.76
N GLU A 693 -43.54 -0.41 -1.28
CA GLU A 693 -44.99 -0.36 -1.48
C GLU A 693 -45.77 -0.59 -0.18
N ASN A 694 -45.34 -1.49 0.70
CA ASN A 694 -46.05 -1.88 1.91
C ASN A 694 -45.76 -1.01 3.13
N ILE A 695 -45.54 0.30 2.98
CA ILE A 695 -45.30 1.17 4.11
C ILE A 695 -46.63 1.38 4.84
N LYS A 696 -46.94 0.51 5.84
CA LYS A 696 -47.94 0.82 6.86
C LYS A 696 -47.56 2.14 7.52
N SER A 697 -48.46 3.12 7.55
CA SER A 697 -48.25 4.38 8.23
C SER A 697 -47.77 4.12 9.67
N MET A 698 -46.52 4.42 9.97
CA MET A 698 -46.10 4.58 11.36
C MET A 698 -46.92 5.73 11.91
N PRO A 699 -47.56 5.59 13.08
CA PRO A 699 -48.24 6.68 13.72
C PRO A 699 -47.25 7.82 13.91
N THR A 700 -47.55 8.96 13.34
CA THR A 700 -46.87 10.21 13.64
C THR A 700 -47.05 10.43 15.12
N GLN A 701 -46.04 10.18 15.94
CA GLN A 701 -46.00 10.68 17.30
C GLN A 701 -45.91 12.22 17.17
N THR A 702 -47.10 12.83 17.11
CA THR A 702 -47.26 14.21 17.44
C THR A 702 -46.90 14.33 18.92
N LEU A 703 -45.64 14.68 19.19
CA LEU A 703 -45.28 15.29 20.47
C LEU A 703 -46.05 16.61 20.53
N SER A 704 -47.26 16.56 21.12
CA SER A 704 -47.98 17.72 21.60
C SER A 704 -47.14 18.27 22.75
N MET A 705 -46.20 19.16 22.47
CA MET A 705 -45.73 20.09 23.50
C MET A 705 -46.89 21.08 23.77
N LYS A 706 -47.88 20.65 24.52
CA LYS A 706 -48.65 21.59 25.33
C LYS A 706 -47.77 21.97 26.54
N GLY A 707 -47.56 23.25 26.64
CA GLY A 707 -46.69 23.96 27.52
C GLY A 707 -46.66 23.52 28.98
N ASN A 708 -45.52 23.80 29.54
CA ASN A 708 -45.40 24.57 30.78
C ASN A 708 -43.92 24.95 30.98
N LEU A 709 -43.76 26.23 30.99
CA LEU A 709 -42.70 27.15 31.43
C LEU A 709 -42.03 27.92 30.33
#